data_11f4778f3f7c89effa847bce569c7732
#
_entry.id   11f4778f3f7c89effa847bce569c7732
#
_cell.length_a   1.000
_cell.length_b   1.000
_cell.length_c   1.000
_cell.angle_alpha   90.00
_cell.angle_beta   90.00
_cell.angle_gamma   90.00
#
_symmetry.space_group_name_H-M   'P 1'
#
loop_
_entity.id
_entity.type
_entity.pdbx_description
1 polymer ?
#
loop_
_entity_poly.entity_id
_entity_poly.type
_entity_poly.pdbx_seq_one_letter_code
_entity_poly.pdbx_strand_id
1 'polypeptide(L)'
;MKIREINAMRGPNYWSVRRHKLIVMVLDLEEMEEKPSNKIAGFPDRLKNMFPSMYSHRCSEGCEGGFFMRVDKGTWMGHIIEHIALEIQTLAGMDTGFGRTRGYGEEGVYHVVFSYMEESVGRFAAKAAVQICEALIAGEDYDLTNDIQSMRELRDDDRLGPSTGSIVAEAETRGIPWIRLNKYSLVQLGYGANQKRIQATVTSETSSIGVELACDKEDTKYLLEQAEIEVPKGDIIRRESSLKDACDYVGFPLVIKPVDGNHGRGITVDIQNYDDALVAFQQAKDSSKSGAIIVEKFITGSDYRLLVINNILVAAAIRTPAHVIGDGKSTVQELIDIVNSDPRRGYGHENVLTQITVNDLTKTIIKEEGYTIDSVIAKGEKLILKDTANLSTGGTAEDITDIVHPANVSMAERISKIIDLDICGIDIATTDISKPLSETGGAVLEVNAGPGFRMHLAPTTGLPRNVAAPVIEKLFPQKGDTGSIPIVAISGTNGKTTTTRLIAHIAKMRGYRVGYTTSDGVYIQNRLLMTGDCTGPSSAEFVLRDPTVNFAVLECARGGLLRAGLSFKKCDIAVVTNVEADHLGLKGIHTIEQLAKVKAVVPETVMPDGYAILNADDDLVYDMRRNIECNVALFSMDENNPRIKALQRLNGITAVYENDYVTICRGEWKMRLMKVENIPLTYGGKAKFMIKNVLGAVLAAHIQGISIEDIKAALETFIPSSTQTPGRLNFFKFKDFNIILDYAHNPAGMRALKGFVDELDATVKVGIIAGIGDRRLEDNNEMGSIAAEMFDEIIIRQDKRLRGKTEKELIKMLNDGIKMKDPNKKTTIIPSEHEAITYAVKNAVKGSLIILCSDVIPDALALVEKFKEQESKGEL
;
A
#
# COMPACT_ATOMS: atom_id res chain seq x y z
N MET A 1 -22.62 23.55 3.91
CA MET A 1 -22.47 22.14 3.47
C MET A 1 -21.71 21.36 4.52
N LYS A 2 -21.99 20.06 4.71
CA LYS A 2 -21.38 19.27 5.79
C LYS A 2 -20.66 18.03 5.25
N ILE A 3 -19.36 17.93 5.54
CA ILE A 3 -18.60 16.71 5.27
C ILE A 3 -18.98 15.67 6.32
N ARG A 4 -19.55 14.53 5.91
CA ARG A 4 -19.91 13.42 6.82
C ARG A 4 -18.75 12.44 7.00
N GLU A 5 -17.99 12.12 5.94
CA GLU A 5 -16.89 11.14 5.95
C GLU A 5 -15.88 11.44 4.83
N ILE A 6 -14.59 11.20 5.07
CA ILE A 6 -13.53 11.22 4.04
C ILE A 6 -12.73 9.93 4.14
N ASN A 7 -12.81 9.10 3.10
CA ASN A 7 -12.06 7.86 2.96
C ASN A 7 -10.99 8.00 1.87
N ALA A 8 -9.82 7.36 2.08
CA ALA A 8 -8.79 7.25 1.06
C ALA A 8 -8.68 5.80 0.56
N MET A 9 -8.91 5.61 -0.73
CA MET A 9 -8.72 4.35 -1.45
C MET A 9 -7.26 4.26 -1.87
N ARG A 10 -6.51 3.31 -1.34
CA ARG A 10 -5.07 3.18 -1.58
C ARG A 10 -4.72 2.18 -2.68
N GLY A 11 -5.64 1.28 -3.01
CA GLY A 11 -5.48 0.26 -4.05
C GLY A 11 -6.74 0.06 -4.88
N PRO A 12 -6.87 -1.08 -5.59
CA PRO A 12 -8.05 -1.42 -6.38
C PRO A 12 -9.34 -1.26 -5.58
N ASN A 13 -10.33 -0.61 -6.17
CA ASN A 13 -11.52 -0.20 -5.44
C ASN A 13 -12.78 -0.18 -6.34
N TYR A 14 -13.93 -0.07 -5.72
CA TYR A 14 -15.24 -0.05 -6.36
C TYR A 14 -15.45 1.11 -7.36
N TRP A 15 -14.78 2.24 -7.14
CA TRP A 15 -14.94 3.43 -7.99
C TRP A 15 -14.17 3.31 -9.28
N SER A 16 -12.95 2.74 -9.21
CA SER A 16 -12.12 2.48 -10.38
C SER A 16 -11.01 1.48 -10.06
N VAL A 17 -11.08 0.29 -10.64
CA VAL A 17 -10.02 -0.71 -10.51
C VAL A 17 -8.69 -0.22 -11.10
N ARG A 18 -8.75 0.61 -12.16
CA ARG A 18 -7.55 1.18 -12.83
C ARG A 18 -6.98 2.41 -12.12
N ARG A 19 -7.78 3.10 -11.31
CA ARG A 19 -7.40 4.31 -10.57
C ARG A 19 -7.32 3.97 -9.08
N HIS A 20 -6.14 3.56 -8.63
CA HIS A 20 -5.98 2.97 -7.30
C HIS A 20 -6.07 3.97 -6.15
N LYS A 21 -5.66 5.24 -6.38
CA LYS A 21 -5.60 6.27 -5.32
C LYS A 21 -6.73 7.28 -5.49
N LEU A 22 -7.77 7.16 -4.67
CA LEU A 22 -8.94 8.06 -4.71
C LEU A 22 -9.33 8.54 -3.30
N ILE A 23 -9.67 9.81 -3.18
CA ILE A 23 -10.45 10.30 -2.05
C ILE A 23 -11.92 10.07 -2.37
N VAL A 24 -12.65 9.54 -1.39
CA VAL A 24 -14.11 9.38 -1.42
C VAL A 24 -14.68 10.16 -0.23
N MET A 25 -15.25 11.32 -0.53
CA MET A 25 -15.88 12.19 0.46
C MET A 25 -17.39 12.02 0.39
N VAL A 26 -18.05 11.83 1.54
CA VAL A 26 -19.52 11.88 1.66
C VAL A 26 -19.88 13.30 2.10
N LEU A 27 -20.53 14.02 1.21
CA LEU A 27 -20.89 15.42 1.37
C LEU A 27 -22.42 15.58 1.39
N ASP A 28 -22.90 16.24 2.43
CA ASP A 28 -24.29 16.69 2.57
C ASP A 28 -24.38 18.16 2.12
N LEU A 29 -25.15 18.40 1.09
CA LEU A 29 -25.29 19.73 0.52
C LEU A 29 -26.21 20.63 1.35
N GLU A 30 -27.00 20.06 2.26
CA GLU A 30 -27.98 20.79 3.08
C GLU A 30 -28.87 21.66 2.17
N GLU A 31 -29.04 22.97 2.47
CA GLU A 31 -29.83 23.91 1.67
C GLU A 31 -29.30 24.15 0.22
N MET A 32 -28.05 23.74 -0.07
CA MET A 32 -27.49 23.89 -1.43
C MET A 32 -28.02 22.83 -2.41
N GLU A 33 -28.73 21.81 -1.95
CA GLU A 33 -29.42 20.86 -2.84
C GLU A 33 -30.43 21.54 -3.75
N GLU A 34 -31.12 22.58 -3.27
CA GLU A 34 -32.11 23.33 -4.07
C GLU A 34 -31.49 24.47 -4.88
N LYS A 35 -30.20 24.76 -4.73
CA LYS A 35 -29.50 25.90 -5.33
C LYS A 35 -28.34 25.45 -6.26
N PRO A 36 -28.66 24.98 -7.49
CA PRO A 36 -27.60 24.72 -8.49
C PRO A 36 -26.85 26.01 -8.84
N SER A 37 -25.66 25.88 -9.38
CA SER A 37 -24.68 26.97 -9.63
C SER A 37 -25.25 28.19 -10.34
N ASN A 38 -26.15 27.99 -11.31
CA ASN A 38 -26.79 29.09 -12.08
C ASN A 38 -27.85 29.84 -11.30
N LYS A 39 -28.32 29.36 -10.16
CA LYS A 39 -29.27 30.06 -9.28
C LYS A 39 -28.59 30.88 -8.19
N ILE A 40 -27.26 30.80 -8.06
CA ILE A 40 -26.48 31.57 -7.09
C ILE A 40 -25.90 32.81 -7.79
N ALA A 41 -26.36 33.99 -7.40
CA ALA A 41 -25.97 35.25 -8.03
C ALA A 41 -24.47 35.47 -8.05
N GLY A 42 -23.86 35.65 -9.24
CA GLY A 42 -22.44 35.94 -9.46
C GLY A 42 -21.49 34.77 -9.19
N PHE A 43 -21.97 33.60 -8.73
CA PHE A 43 -21.12 32.44 -8.42
C PHE A 43 -20.33 31.93 -9.65
N PRO A 44 -20.94 31.74 -10.87
CA PRO A 44 -20.19 31.31 -12.04
C PRO A 44 -19.02 32.23 -12.39
N ASP A 45 -19.21 33.54 -12.29
CA ASP A 45 -18.16 34.53 -12.64
C ASP A 45 -17.04 34.53 -11.58
N ARG A 46 -17.40 34.47 -10.30
CA ARG A 46 -16.37 34.33 -9.21
C ARG A 46 -15.55 33.07 -9.36
N LEU A 47 -16.18 31.93 -9.69
CA LEU A 47 -15.46 30.68 -9.92
C LEU A 47 -14.51 30.77 -11.13
N LYS A 48 -14.95 31.34 -12.25
CA LYS A 48 -14.10 31.56 -13.45
C LYS A 48 -12.91 32.49 -13.16
N ASN A 49 -13.14 33.54 -12.36
CA ASN A 49 -12.10 34.49 -11.99
C ASN A 49 -11.06 33.87 -11.04
N MET A 50 -11.49 33.02 -10.09
CA MET A 50 -10.58 32.35 -9.15
C MET A 50 -9.78 31.23 -9.83
N PHE A 51 -10.38 30.50 -10.76
CA PHE A 51 -9.80 29.34 -11.44
C PHE A 51 -9.86 29.44 -12.96
N PRO A 52 -9.17 30.40 -13.60
CA PRO A 52 -9.17 30.52 -15.07
C PRO A 52 -8.58 29.27 -15.75
N SER A 53 -7.67 28.55 -15.10
CA SER A 53 -7.05 27.29 -15.58
C SER A 53 -8.05 26.15 -15.75
N MET A 54 -9.17 26.13 -15.02
CA MET A 54 -10.23 25.13 -15.17
C MET A 54 -10.95 25.21 -16.55
N TYR A 55 -10.63 26.18 -17.38
CA TYR A 55 -11.05 26.18 -18.78
C TYR A 55 -10.56 24.94 -19.55
N SER A 56 -9.42 24.38 -19.13
CA SER A 56 -8.89 23.11 -19.66
C SER A 56 -9.73 21.87 -19.28
N HIS A 57 -10.61 21.99 -18.27
CA HIS A 57 -11.46 20.88 -17.83
C HIS A 57 -12.59 20.61 -18.82
N ARG A 58 -12.54 19.45 -19.47
CA ARG A 58 -13.51 19.07 -20.51
C ARG A 58 -14.83 18.59 -19.93
N CYS A 59 -14.82 17.96 -18.74
CA CYS A 59 -16.00 17.39 -18.09
C CYS A 59 -16.79 16.44 -19.04
N SER A 60 -18.10 16.29 -18.82
CA SER A 60 -18.97 15.46 -19.66
C SER A 60 -19.29 16.07 -21.03
N GLU A 61 -19.01 17.37 -21.25
CA GLU A 61 -19.21 18.05 -22.54
C GLU A 61 -18.10 17.65 -23.55
N GLY A 62 -16.97 17.12 -23.09
CA GLY A 62 -15.89 16.58 -23.92
C GLY A 62 -15.02 17.63 -24.66
N CYS A 63 -15.28 18.93 -24.48
CA CYS A 63 -14.55 20.04 -25.09
C CYS A 63 -13.90 20.95 -24.04
N GLU A 64 -12.93 21.77 -24.43
CA GLU A 64 -12.37 22.82 -23.58
C GLU A 64 -13.45 23.79 -23.13
N GLY A 65 -13.39 24.21 -21.85
CA GLY A 65 -14.45 25.03 -21.23
C GLY A 65 -15.72 24.23 -20.86
N GLY A 66 -15.76 22.92 -21.15
CA GLY A 66 -16.93 22.07 -20.89
C GLY A 66 -17.42 22.09 -19.45
N PHE A 67 -16.49 22.20 -18.51
CA PHE A 67 -16.85 22.36 -17.08
C PHE A 67 -17.61 23.68 -16.84
N PHE A 68 -17.10 24.81 -17.32
CA PHE A 68 -17.77 26.11 -17.15
C PHE A 68 -19.10 26.17 -17.87
N MET A 69 -19.25 25.52 -19.03
CA MET A 69 -20.53 25.38 -19.71
C MET A 69 -21.58 24.69 -18.81
N ARG A 70 -21.18 23.66 -18.07
CA ARG A 70 -22.07 23.00 -17.10
C ARG A 70 -22.39 23.88 -15.90
N VAL A 71 -21.39 24.63 -15.40
CA VAL A 71 -21.61 25.60 -14.32
C VAL A 71 -22.63 26.67 -14.73
N ASP A 72 -22.54 27.18 -15.96
CA ASP A 72 -23.48 28.17 -16.49
C ASP A 72 -24.90 27.61 -16.74
N LYS A 73 -25.02 26.38 -17.22
CA LYS A 73 -26.29 25.64 -17.37
C LYS A 73 -26.93 25.29 -16.03
N GLY A 74 -26.15 25.16 -14.98
CA GLY A 74 -26.55 24.76 -13.64
C GLY A 74 -26.11 23.34 -13.30
N THR A 75 -25.30 23.22 -12.24
CA THR A 75 -24.87 21.93 -11.70
C THR A 75 -24.80 22.03 -10.17
N TRP A 76 -24.80 20.88 -9.48
CA TRP A 76 -24.77 20.81 -8.02
C TRP A 76 -23.35 21.05 -7.47
N MET A 77 -23.26 21.54 -6.23
CA MET A 77 -22.01 21.89 -5.56
C MET A 77 -21.06 20.70 -5.44
N GLY A 78 -21.58 19.48 -5.23
CA GLY A 78 -20.74 18.28 -5.17
C GLY A 78 -19.86 18.06 -6.41
N HIS A 79 -20.40 18.31 -7.60
CA HIS A 79 -19.66 18.23 -8.87
C HIS A 79 -18.64 19.37 -9.00
N ILE A 80 -18.96 20.56 -8.53
CA ILE A 80 -18.04 21.70 -8.55
C ILE A 80 -16.86 21.47 -7.59
N ILE A 81 -17.15 21.01 -6.38
CA ILE A 81 -16.15 20.67 -5.35
C ILE A 81 -15.21 19.58 -5.85
N GLU A 82 -15.69 18.58 -6.60
CA GLU A 82 -14.85 17.56 -7.26
C GLU A 82 -13.81 18.22 -8.17
N HIS A 83 -14.24 19.12 -9.04
CA HIS A 83 -13.37 19.83 -9.97
C HIS A 83 -12.40 20.79 -9.26
N ILE A 84 -12.83 21.52 -8.23
CA ILE A 84 -11.96 22.36 -7.40
C ILE A 84 -10.90 21.53 -6.73
N ALA A 85 -11.25 20.37 -6.13
CA ALA A 85 -10.31 19.49 -5.45
C ALA A 85 -9.24 18.92 -6.40
N LEU A 86 -9.56 18.67 -7.66
CA LEU A 86 -8.58 18.27 -8.67
C LEU A 86 -7.69 19.45 -9.05
N GLU A 87 -8.28 20.62 -9.32
CA GLU A 87 -7.56 21.80 -9.77
C GLU A 87 -6.54 22.31 -8.77
N ILE A 88 -6.90 22.43 -7.49
CA ILE A 88 -5.95 22.91 -6.46
C ILE A 88 -4.78 21.96 -6.27
N GLN A 89 -4.96 20.64 -6.45
CA GLN A 89 -3.86 19.68 -6.49
C GLN A 89 -2.97 19.89 -7.72
N THR A 90 -3.56 20.14 -8.88
CA THR A 90 -2.83 20.42 -10.13
C THR A 90 -2.00 21.72 -10.00
N LEU A 91 -2.58 22.79 -9.44
CA LEU A 91 -1.89 24.06 -9.14
C LEU A 91 -0.75 23.87 -8.11
N ALA A 92 -0.86 22.91 -7.21
CA ALA A 92 0.21 22.53 -6.30
C ALA A 92 1.28 21.62 -6.95
N GLY A 93 1.15 21.29 -8.25
CA GLY A 93 2.12 20.53 -9.02
C GLY A 93 1.94 19.01 -8.98
N MET A 94 0.70 18.52 -8.81
CA MET A 94 0.37 17.10 -8.83
C MET A 94 -0.46 16.76 -10.06
N ASP A 95 -0.16 15.63 -10.72
CA ASP A 95 -0.92 15.15 -11.87
C ASP A 95 -2.14 14.35 -11.39
N THR A 96 -3.29 15.02 -11.31
CA THR A 96 -4.59 14.43 -10.94
C THR A 96 -5.63 14.73 -12.02
N GLY A 97 -6.51 13.78 -12.36
CA GLY A 97 -7.43 13.99 -13.47
C GLY A 97 -8.68 13.12 -13.46
N PHE A 98 -8.86 12.25 -12.46
CA PHE A 98 -10.06 11.43 -12.34
C PHE A 98 -10.97 12.00 -11.26
N GLY A 99 -12.22 12.32 -11.63
CA GLY A 99 -13.27 12.75 -10.72
C GLY A 99 -14.60 12.09 -11.04
N ARG A 100 -15.46 11.95 -10.04
CA ARG A 100 -16.82 11.44 -10.19
C ARG A 100 -17.68 11.80 -8.99
N THR A 101 -18.82 12.43 -9.25
CA THR A 101 -19.83 12.71 -8.22
C THR A 101 -21.08 11.87 -8.46
N ARG A 102 -21.62 11.21 -7.42
CA ARG A 102 -22.82 10.37 -7.45
C ARG A 102 -23.65 10.53 -6.19
N GLY A 103 -24.97 10.42 -6.32
CA GLY A 103 -25.88 10.38 -5.17
C GLY A 103 -25.54 9.23 -4.22
N TYR A 104 -25.66 9.51 -2.92
CA TYR A 104 -25.43 8.54 -1.83
C TYR A 104 -26.66 7.64 -1.60
N GLY A 105 -27.85 8.09 -2.05
CA GLY A 105 -29.13 7.43 -1.85
C GLY A 105 -30.02 8.11 -0.78
N GLU A 106 -29.51 9.14 -0.14
CA GLU A 106 -30.26 10.13 0.64
C GLU A 106 -30.31 11.41 -0.16
N GLU A 107 -31.43 12.14 -0.09
CA GLU A 107 -31.59 13.43 -0.75
C GLU A 107 -30.58 14.44 -0.21
N GLY A 108 -29.92 15.19 -1.07
CA GLY A 108 -28.90 16.17 -0.72
C GLY A 108 -27.53 15.57 -0.37
N VAL A 109 -27.38 14.26 -0.34
CA VAL A 109 -26.10 13.60 0.04
C VAL A 109 -25.42 12.96 -1.16
N TYR A 110 -24.13 13.26 -1.32
CA TYR A 110 -23.34 12.82 -2.47
C TYR A 110 -22.02 12.18 -2.08
N HIS A 111 -21.58 11.20 -2.85
CA HIS A 111 -20.18 10.80 -2.93
C HIS A 111 -19.47 11.74 -3.90
N VAL A 112 -18.49 12.49 -3.40
CA VAL A 112 -17.53 13.26 -4.20
C VAL A 112 -16.22 12.49 -4.23
N VAL A 113 -15.83 12.02 -5.41
CA VAL A 113 -14.69 11.12 -5.61
C VAL A 113 -13.68 11.77 -6.55
N PHE A 114 -12.41 11.82 -6.15
CA PHE A 114 -11.36 12.38 -7.00
C PHE A 114 -10.00 11.71 -6.71
N SER A 115 -9.12 11.73 -7.70
CA SER A 115 -7.79 11.15 -7.59
C SER A 115 -6.84 12.01 -6.76
N TYR A 116 -5.85 11.35 -6.14
CA TYR A 116 -4.76 12.02 -5.43
C TYR A 116 -3.42 11.33 -5.72
N MET A 117 -2.31 12.07 -5.57
CA MET A 117 -0.96 11.50 -5.57
C MET A 117 -0.50 11.16 -4.14
N GLU A 118 -0.60 12.13 -3.22
CA GLU A 118 -0.28 11.96 -1.80
C GLU A 118 -1.55 12.08 -0.95
N GLU A 119 -1.71 11.16 0.02
CA GLU A 119 -2.98 11.03 0.77
C GLU A 119 -3.28 12.26 1.64
N SER A 120 -2.26 12.84 2.29
CA SER A 120 -2.42 14.05 3.12
C SER A 120 -2.95 15.21 2.29
N VAL A 121 -2.39 15.40 1.08
CA VAL A 121 -2.81 16.43 0.14
C VAL A 121 -4.22 16.19 -0.36
N GLY A 122 -4.56 14.95 -0.73
CA GLY A 122 -5.92 14.62 -1.16
C GLY A 122 -6.98 14.88 -0.06
N ARG A 123 -6.64 14.57 1.20
CA ARG A 123 -7.51 14.87 2.35
C ARG A 123 -7.61 16.37 2.64
N PHE A 124 -6.52 17.10 2.48
CA PHE A 124 -6.52 18.57 2.56
C PHE A 124 -7.40 19.16 1.45
N ALA A 125 -7.18 18.76 0.21
CA ALA A 125 -7.92 19.21 -0.96
C ALA A 125 -9.45 18.99 -0.83
N ALA A 126 -9.87 17.85 -0.23
CA ALA A 126 -11.28 17.58 0.05
C ALA A 126 -11.92 18.65 0.94
N LYS A 127 -11.21 19.10 1.99
CA LYS A 127 -11.71 20.12 2.93
C LYS A 127 -11.63 21.52 2.33
N ALA A 128 -10.49 21.85 1.73
CA ALA A 128 -10.27 23.16 1.11
C ALA A 128 -11.27 23.42 -0.03
N ALA A 129 -11.57 22.42 -0.87
CA ALA A 129 -12.53 22.58 -1.95
C ALA A 129 -13.95 22.92 -1.47
N VAL A 130 -14.38 22.37 -0.33
CA VAL A 130 -15.65 22.73 0.30
C VAL A 130 -15.60 24.17 0.81
N GLN A 131 -14.55 24.58 1.52
CA GLN A 131 -14.37 25.94 2.06
C GLN A 131 -14.31 26.99 0.94
N ILE A 132 -13.56 26.71 -0.12
CA ILE A 132 -13.48 27.56 -1.32
C ILE A 132 -14.88 27.74 -1.93
N CYS A 133 -15.62 26.63 -2.09
CA CYS A 133 -16.96 26.65 -2.66
C CYS A 133 -17.92 27.50 -1.79
N GLU A 134 -17.85 27.37 -0.46
CA GLU A 134 -18.63 28.15 0.50
C GLU A 134 -18.31 29.66 0.44
N ALA A 135 -17.02 30.01 0.38
CA ALA A 135 -16.59 31.41 0.20
C ALA A 135 -17.08 31.98 -1.14
N LEU A 136 -16.97 31.21 -2.23
CA LEU A 136 -17.51 31.62 -3.54
C LEU A 136 -19.05 31.80 -3.53
N ILE A 137 -19.79 30.96 -2.80
CA ILE A 137 -21.25 31.12 -2.62
C ILE A 137 -21.56 32.41 -1.85
N ALA A 138 -20.84 32.65 -0.75
CA ALA A 138 -21.02 33.84 0.08
C ALA A 138 -20.54 35.14 -0.60
N GLY A 139 -19.64 35.03 -1.59
CA GLY A 139 -18.97 36.17 -2.23
C GLY A 139 -17.89 36.78 -1.36
N GLU A 140 -17.27 35.97 -0.52
CA GLU A 140 -16.16 36.31 0.37
C GLU A 140 -14.80 36.10 -0.31
N ASP A 141 -13.79 36.86 0.11
CA ASP A 141 -12.42 36.65 -0.33
C ASP A 141 -11.85 35.36 0.26
N TYR A 142 -11.06 34.63 -0.54
CA TYR A 142 -10.40 33.40 -0.12
C TYR A 142 -8.93 33.37 -0.50
N ASP A 143 -8.05 33.01 0.44
CA ASP A 143 -6.60 32.92 0.21
C ASP A 143 -6.20 31.55 -0.40
N LEU A 144 -6.42 31.42 -1.71
CA LEU A 144 -6.04 30.24 -2.48
C LEU A 144 -4.53 30.00 -2.49
N THR A 145 -3.72 31.07 -2.41
CA THR A 145 -2.26 30.98 -2.46
C THR A 145 -1.70 30.24 -1.25
N ASN A 146 -2.25 30.50 -0.07
CA ASN A 146 -1.88 29.80 1.17
C ASN A 146 -2.22 28.32 1.11
N ASP A 147 -3.36 27.94 0.57
CA ASP A 147 -3.75 26.54 0.42
C ASP A 147 -2.84 25.79 -0.56
N ILE A 148 -2.52 26.41 -1.71
CA ILE A 148 -1.59 25.81 -2.67
C ILE A 148 -0.22 25.61 -2.04
N GLN A 149 0.26 26.58 -1.26
CA GLN A 149 1.55 26.48 -0.57
C GLN A 149 1.51 25.36 0.49
N SER A 150 0.46 25.30 1.30
CA SER A 150 0.27 24.22 2.29
C SER A 150 0.24 22.83 1.63
N MET A 151 -0.40 22.70 0.47
CA MET A 151 -0.41 21.44 -0.27
C MET A 151 0.96 21.08 -0.84
N ARG A 152 1.76 22.04 -1.26
CA ARG A 152 3.16 21.81 -1.68
C ARG A 152 4.02 21.30 -0.52
N GLU A 153 3.89 21.91 0.64
CA GLU A 153 4.58 21.47 1.85
C GLU A 153 4.19 20.05 2.24
N LEU A 154 2.88 19.73 2.29
CA LEU A 154 2.38 18.38 2.56
C LEU A 154 2.88 17.36 1.53
N ARG A 155 2.89 17.73 0.24
CA ARG A 155 3.42 16.88 -0.83
C ARG A 155 4.90 16.58 -0.61
N ASP A 156 5.67 17.60 -0.30
CA ASP A 156 7.11 17.50 -0.15
C ASP A 156 7.50 16.70 1.10
N ASP A 157 6.68 16.75 2.14
CA ASP A 157 6.83 15.92 3.35
C ASP A 157 6.48 14.46 3.10
N ASP A 158 5.45 14.19 2.28
CA ASP A 158 4.92 12.83 2.08
C ASP A 158 5.62 12.06 0.95
N ARG A 159 6.12 12.74 -0.10
CA ARG A 159 6.73 12.06 -1.24
C ARG A 159 8.05 11.38 -0.87
N LEU A 160 8.40 10.33 -1.59
CA LEU A 160 9.73 9.75 -1.54
C LEU A 160 10.72 10.68 -2.23
N GLY A 161 11.91 10.88 -1.64
CA GLY A 161 12.98 11.64 -2.27
C GLY A 161 13.39 11.05 -3.64
N PRO A 162 14.05 11.84 -4.51
CA PRO A 162 14.30 11.47 -5.91
C PRO A 162 14.98 10.11 -6.10
N SER A 163 15.92 9.74 -5.25
CA SER A 163 16.64 8.46 -5.34
C SER A 163 15.73 7.28 -5.03
N THR A 164 15.06 7.30 -3.87
CA THR A 164 14.14 6.21 -3.47
C THR A 164 12.93 6.18 -4.41
N GLY A 165 12.40 7.35 -4.78
CA GLY A 165 11.26 7.47 -5.69
C GLY A 165 11.55 6.86 -7.07
N SER A 166 12.75 7.05 -7.61
CA SER A 166 13.14 6.45 -8.90
C SER A 166 13.21 4.93 -8.83
N ILE A 167 13.74 4.35 -7.74
CA ILE A 167 13.80 2.90 -7.54
C ILE A 167 12.38 2.33 -7.43
N VAL A 168 11.50 2.99 -6.68
CA VAL A 168 10.09 2.59 -6.55
C VAL A 168 9.35 2.69 -7.88
N ALA A 169 9.56 3.78 -8.64
CA ALA A 169 8.95 3.94 -9.97
C ALA A 169 9.41 2.84 -10.94
N GLU A 170 10.71 2.50 -10.96
CA GLU A 170 11.22 1.40 -11.75
C GLU A 170 10.62 0.04 -11.32
N ALA A 171 10.50 -0.20 -10.00
CA ALA A 171 9.84 -1.40 -9.49
C ALA A 171 8.38 -1.49 -9.96
N GLU A 172 7.64 -0.38 -9.94
CA GLU A 172 6.25 -0.33 -10.43
C GLU A 172 6.12 -0.64 -11.91
N THR A 173 7.05 -0.16 -12.77
CA THR A 173 7.04 -0.47 -14.21
C THR A 173 7.24 -1.95 -14.48
N ARG A 174 7.94 -2.66 -13.60
CA ARG A 174 8.16 -4.12 -13.64
C ARG A 174 7.09 -4.93 -12.93
N GLY A 175 6.05 -4.27 -12.38
CA GLY A 175 4.96 -4.92 -11.66
C GLY A 175 5.33 -5.37 -10.25
N ILE A 176 6.48 -4.95 -9.71
CA ILE A 176 6.90 -5.25 -8.34
C ILE A 176 6.09 -4.37 -7.38
N PRO A 177 5.30 -4.97 -6.46
CA PRO A 177 4.57 -4.21 -5.47
C PRO A 177 5.50 -3.62 -4.42
N TRP A 178 5.06 -2.55 -3.78
CA TRP A 178 5.83 -1.92 -2.72
C TRP A 178 4.96 -1.41 -1.58
N ILE A 179 5.56 -1.32 -0.40
CA ILE A 179 4.93 -0.80 0.82
C ILE A 179 5.92 0.14 1.51
N ARG A 180 5.49 1.35 1.85
CA ARG A 180 6.28 2.27 2.67
C ARG A 180 6.21 1.82 4.14
N LEU A 181 7.35 1.57 4.77
CA LEU A 181 7.41 1.01 6.13
C LEU A 181 7.52 2.07 7.21
N ASN A 182 7.99 3.28 6.88
CA ASN A 182 8.07 4.42 7.80
C ASN A 182 7.73 5.73 7.09
N LYS A 183 7.68 6.84 7.83
CA LYS A 183 7.43 8.17 7.26
C LYS A 183 8.59 8.73 6.42
N TYR A 184 9.75 8.04 6.42
CA TYR A 184 10.93 8.43 5.66
C TYR A 184 11.06 7.61 4.38
N SER A 185 12.24 7.10 4.09
CA SER A 185 12.59 6.41 2.84
C SER A 185 12.70 4.88 2.96
N LEU A 186 12.30 4.28 4.10
CA LEU A 186 12.31 2.83 4.23
C LEU A 186 11.13 2.23 3.48
N VAL A 187 11.42 1.46 2.43
CA VAL A 187 10.44 0.84 1.54
C VAL A 187 10.71 -0.65 1.43
N GLN A 188 9.63 -1.42 1.46
CA GLN A 188 9.60 -2.83 1.09
C GLN A 188 9.21 -2.94 -0.38
N LEU A 189 10.00 -3.68 -1.16
CA LEU A 189 9.71 -4.09 -2.53
C LEU A 189 9.36 -5.59 -2.52
N GLY A 190 8.25 -5.98 -3.14
CA GLY A 190 7.73 -7.34 -3.06
C GLY A 190 6.96 -7.62 -1.77
N TYR A 191 6.49 -8.86 -1.61
CA TYR A 191 5.67 -9.30 -0.48
C TYR A 191 6.23 -10.54 0.22
N GLY A 192 5.91 -10.66 1.53
CA GLY A 192 6.21 -11.85 2.31
C GLY A 192 7.70 -12.22 2.29
N ALA A 193 8.01 -13.50 2.11
CA ALA A 193 9.37 -14.03 2.11
C ALA A 193 10.22 -13.57 0.91
N ASN A 194 9.59 -13.10 -0.16
CA ASN A 194 10.29 -12.63 -1.37
C ASN A 194 10.62 -11.14 -1.33
N GLN A 195 10.25 -10.45 -0.25
CA GLN A 195 10.48 -9.01 -0.12
C GLN A 195 11.96 -8.64 -0.07
N LYS A 196 12.28 -7.50 -0.65
CA LYS A 196 13.54 -6.78 -0.46
C LYS A 196 13.26 -5.44 0.19
N ARG A 197 14.22 -4.86 0.88
CA ARG A 197 14.08 -3.54 1.50
C ARG A 197 15.10 -2.58 0.95
N ILE A 198 14.71 -1.34 0.82
CA ILE A 198 15.57 -0.22 0.47
C ILE A 198 15.35 0.92 1.45
N GLN A 199 16.42 1.66 1.72
CA GLN A 199 16.38 2.93 2.45
C GLN A 199 17.32 3.92 1.76
N ALA A 200 16.76 4.97 1.17
CA ALA A 200 17.45 5.80 0.19
C ALA A 200 17.97 4.95 -0.98
N THR A 201 19.28 4.77 -1.09
CA THR A 201 19.92 3.90 -2.09
C THR A 201 20.67 2.72 -1.45
N VAL A 202 20.52 2.52 -0.14
CA VAL A 202 21.00 1.32 0.56
C VAL A 202 19.95 0.23 0.43
N THR A 203 20.37 -1.00 0.15
CA THR A 203 19.48 -2.15 -0.01
C THR A 203 19.63 -3.15 1.14
N SER A 204 18.71 -4.12 1.25
CA SER A 204 18.85 -5.22 2.19
C SER A 204 20.01 -6.19 1.86
N GLU A 205 20.72 -5.97 0.76
CA GLU A 205 21.89 -6.75 0.32
C GLU A 205 23.19 -5.96 0.46
N THR A 206 23.12 -4.68 0.83
CA THR A 206 24.31 -3.85 1.06
C THR A 206 25.09 -4.36 2.29
N SER A 207 26.37 -4.57 2.13
CA SER A 207 27.28 -5.00 3.20
C SER A 207 27.39 -3.94 4.30
N SER A 208 27.10 -4.29 5.55
CA SER A 208 27.31 -3.38 6.67
C SER A 208 28.80 -3.07 6.91
N ILE A 209 29.67 -4.04 6.65
CA ILE A 209 31.14 -3.85 6.70
C ILE A 209 31.56 -2.86 5.62
N GLY A 210 31.04 -2.99 4.40
CA GLY A 210 31.32 -2.03 3.32
C GLY A 210 30.84 -0.62 3.62
N VAL A 211 29.70 -0.48 4.31
CA VAL A 211 29.20 0.83 4.76
C VAL A 211 30.12 1.43 5.83
N GLU A 212 30.55 0.63 6.83
CA GLU A 212 31.47 1.08 7.89
C GLU A 212 32.81 1.50 7.29
N LEU A 213 33.39 0.69 6.38
CA LEU A 213 34.63 1.03 5.66
C LEU A 213 34.48 2.34 4.89
N ALA A 214 33.41 2.53 4.11
CA ALA A 214 33.19 3.76 3.37
C ALA A 214 32.99 5.00 4.25
N CYS A 215 32.55 4.82 5.51
CA CYS A 215 32.46 5.89 6.50
C CYS A 215 33.80 6.24 7.15
N ASP A 216 34.78 5.32 7.13
CA ASP A 216 36.13 5.55 7.64
C ASP A 216 37.09 5.91 6.50
N LYS A 217 37.49 7.18 6.48
CA LYS A 217 38.38 7.71 5.43
C LYS A 217 39.80 7.15 5.50
N GLU A 218 40.24 6.76 6.70
CA GLU A 218 41.56 6.18 6.93
C GLU A 218 41.62 4.76 6.38
N ASP A 219 40.70 3.90 6.81
CA ASP A 219 40.60 2.51 6.35
C ASP A 219 40.31 2.41 4.84
N THR A 220 39.37 3.22 4.34
CA THR A 220 39.09 3.26 2.90
C THR A 220 40.35 3.59 2.10
N LYS A 221 41.05 4.65 2.49
CA LYS A 221 42.26 5.09 1.79
C LYS A 221 43.34 4.02 1.85
N TYR A 222 43.59 3.44 3.02
CA TYR A 222 44.56 2.37 3.21
C TYR A 222 44.28 1.17 2.29
N LEU A 223 43.01 0.72 2.22
CA LEU A 223 42.64 -0.43 1.36
C LEU A 223 42.81 -0.09 -0.14
N LEU A 224 42.50 1.13 -0.55
CA LEU A 224 42.69 1.56 -1.93
C LEU A 224 44.17 1.69 -2.30
N GLU A 225 45.04 2.21 -1.40
CA GLU A 225 46.49 2.26 -1.61
C GLU A 225 47.10 0.85 -1.71
N GLN A 226 46.67 -0.08 -0.87
CA GLN A 226 47.13 -1.48 -0.94
C GLN A 226 46.70 -2.17 -2.23
N ALA A 227 45.66 -1.69 -2.87
CA ALA A 227 45.18 -2.15 -4.15
C ALA A 227 45.75 -1.39 -5.36
N GLU A 228 46.76 -0.50 -5.14
CA GLU A 228 47.38 0.36 -6.17
C GLU A 228 46.34 1.24 -6.90
N ILE A 229 45.36 1.78 -6.15
CA ILE A 229 44.42 2.79 -6.63
C ILE A 229 44.98 4.19 -6.31
N GLU A 230 44.95 5.09 -7.27
CA GLU A 230 45.40 6.45 -7.08
C GLU A 230 44.54 7.19 -6.05
N VAL A 231 45.11 7.45 -4.86
CA VAL A 231 44.52 8.26 -3.79
C VAL A 231 45.46 9.41 -3.44
N PRO A 232 44.99 10.54 -2.90
CA PRO A 232 45.87 11.65 -2.53
C PRO A 232 46.92 11.20 -1.49
N LYS A 233 48.20 11.44 -1.75
CA LYS A 233 49.25 11.21 -0.74
C LYS A 233 48.93 12.03 0.50
N GLY A 234 48.97 11.44 1.72
CA GLY A 234 48.59 12.15 2.93
C GLY A 234 49.02 11.44 4.21
N ASP A 235 48.83 12.13 5.34
CA ASP A 235 49.09 11.65 6.67
C ASP A 235 47.98 12.10 7.62
N ILE A 236 47.80 11.35 8.74
CA ILE A 236 46.83 11.67 9.78
C ILE A 236 47.56 12.12 11.03
N ILE A 237 47.33 13.35 11.44
CA ILE A 237 47.94 13.93 12.59
C ILE A 237 46.91 14.31 13.66
N ARG A 238 47.32 14.26 14.95
CA ARG A 238 46.47 14.65 16.09
C ARG A 238 47.02 15.82 16.88
N ARG A 239 48.28 16.19 16.61
CA ARG A 239 49.01 17.26 17.34
C ARG A 239 49.60 18.24 16.34
N GLU A 240 49.55 19.50 16.69
CA GLU A 240 50.17 20.57 15.91
C GLU A 240 51.66 20.37 15.66
N SER A 241 52.35 19.76 16.68
CA SER A 241 53.81 19.49 16.56
C SER A 241 54.15 18.53 15.41
N SER A 242 53.18 17.75 14.90
CA SER A 242 53.37 16.81 13.77
C SER A 242 53.01 17.45 12.43
N LEU A 243 52.42 18.68 12.41
CA LEU A 243 51.96 19.35 11.20
C LEU A 243 53.10 19.59 10.23
N LYS A 244 54.24 20.07 10.73
CA LYS A 244 55.39 20.43 9.87
C LYS A 244 55.91 19.17 9.15
N ASP A 245 56.10 18.08 9.86
CA ASP A 245 56.60 16.85 9.27
C ASP A 245 55.60 16.29 8.22
N ALA A 246 54.29 16.40 8.49
CA ALA A 246 53.26 16.02 7.55
C ALA A 246 53.25 16.94 6.27
N CYS A 247 53.42 18.27 6.44
CA CYS A 247 53.53 19.18 5.31
C CYS A 247 54.75 18.88 4.45
N ASP A 248 55.90 18.61 5.10
CA ASP A 248 57.14 18.27 4.40
C ASP A 248 57.05 16.90 3.69
N TYR A 249 56.35 15.92 4.30
CA TYR A 249 56.11 14.62 3.70
C TYR A 249 55.20 14.69 2.49
N VAL A 250 54.05 15.40 2.58
CA VAL A 250 53.04 15.49 1.51
C VAL A 250 53.48 16.45 0.40
N GLY A 251 53.98 17.59 0.76
CA GLY A 251 54.42 18.70 -0.17
C GLY A 251 53.22 19.51 -0.65
N PHE A 252 53.43 20.85 -0.67
CA PHE A 252 52.43 21.83 -1.14
C PHE A 252 52.08 21.68 -2.62
N PRO A 253 50.85 22.06 -3.07
CA PRO A 253 49.73 22.51 -2.25
C PRO A 253 49.03 21.39 -1.50
N LEU A 254 48.37 21.73 -0.37
CA LEU A 254 47.75 20.78 0.57
C LEU A 254 46.25 20.98 0.73
N VAL A 255 45.62 19.94 1.22
CA VAL A 255 44.29 19.97 1.80
C VAL A 255 44.39 19.57 3.26
N ILE A 256 43.76 20.33 4.16
CA ILE A 256 43.65 19.96 5.59
C ILE A 256 42.19 19.84 5.94
N LYS A 257 41.79 18.65 6.52
CA LYS A 257 40.39 18.34 6.83
C LYS A 257 40.30 17.45 8.08
N PRO A 258 39.20 17.51 8.87
CA PRO A 258 38.98 16.55 9.94
C PRO A 258 38.67 15.16 9.37
N VAL A 259 39.12 14.07 10.04
CA VAL A 259 38.80 12.68 9.65
C VAL A 259 37.31 12.46 9.72
N ASP A 260 36.63 12.96 10.75
CA ASP A 260 35.19 12.75 11.05
C ASP A 260 34.30 13.91 10.58
N GLY A 261 34.81 14.79 9.69
CA GLY A 261 34.07 15.92 9.13
C GLY A 261 33.14 15.51 7.98
N ASN A 262 31.90 16.01 8.00
CA ASN A 262 30.91 15.84 6.95
C ASN A 262 30.50 17.19 6.34
N HIS A 263 30.03 17.17 5.08
CA HIS A 263 29.47 18.34 4.38
C HIS A 263 30.42 19.53 4.21
N GLY A 264 31.73 19.28 4.12
CA GLY A 264 32.73 20.36 3.87
C GLY A 264 33.12 21.20 5.10
N ARG A 265 32.68 20.81 6.32
CA ARG A 265 33.02 21.57 7.54
C ARG A 265 34.49 21.37 7.95
N GLY A 266 35.22 22.46 8.19
CA GLY A 266 36.61 22.43 8.62
C GLY A 266 37.58 21.92 7.55
N ILE A 267 37.22 21.98 6.27
CA ILE A 267 38.08 21.65 5.12
C ILE A 267 38.67 22.94 4.57
N THR A 268 40.00 23.00 4.46
CA THR A 268 40.72 24.04 3.74
C THR A 268 41.49 23.40 2.59
N VAL A 269 41.34 23.93 1.38
CA VAL A 269 41.95 23.39 0.15
C VAL A 269 42.95 24.36 -0.41
N ASP A 270 43.83 23.87 -1.30
CA ASP A 270 44.81 24.66 -2.03
C ASP A 270 45.77 25.50 -1.13
N ILE A 271 46.18 24.91 0.01
CA ILE A 271 47.09 25.53 0.97
C ILE A 271 48.49 25.53 0.37
N GLN A 272 49.12 26.74 0.25
CA GLN A 272 50.34 26.93 -0.49
C GLN A 272 51.60 27.01 0.42
N ASN A 273 51.42 27.24 1.72
CA ASN A 273 52.54 27.46 2.65
C ASN A 273 52.18 26.98 4.06
N TYR A 274 53.19 26.92 4.95
CA TYR A 274 53.07 26.40 6.31
C TYR A 274 52.21 27.29 7.24
N ASP A 275 52.25 28.62 7.04
CA ASP A 275 51.49 29.55 7.88
C ASP A 275 49.99 29.37 7.68
N ASP A 276 49.57 29.22 6.42
CA ASP A 276 48.16 28.90 6.06
C ASP A 276 47.79 27.49 6.54
N ALA A 277 48.71 26.51 6.47
CA ALA A 277 48.50 25.16 6.98
C ALA A 277 48.25 25.16 8.49
N LEU A 278 48.90 26.02 9.26
CA LEU A 278 48.71 26.13 10.71
C LEU A 278 47.30 26.64 11.06
N VAL A 279 46.82 27.63 10.31
CA VAL A 279 45.48 28.22 10.44
C VAL A 279 44.44 27.14 10.09
N ALA A 280 44.65 26.47 8.95
CA ALA A 280 43.76 25.39 8.49
C ALA A 280 43.71 24.21 9.47
N PHE A 281 44.83 23.83 10.07
CA PHE A 281 44.88 22.77 11.09
C PHE A 281 44.02 23.13 12.30
N GLN A 282 44.10 24.38 12.80
CA GLN A 282 43.31 24.82 13.94
C GLN A 282 41.80 24.78 13.63
N GLN A 283 41.40 25.29 12.44
CA GLN A 283 40.00 25.25 11.98
C GLN A 283 39.47 23.82 11.84
N ALA A 284 40.28 22.91 11.28
CA ALA A 284 39.93 21.51 11.17
C ALA A 284 39.79 20.86 12.55
N LYS A 285 40.68 21.18 13.49
CA LYS A 285 40.68 20.65 14.85
C LYS A 285 39.45 21.11 15.64
N ASP A 286 39.04 22.37 15.49
CA ASP A 286 37.85 22.91 16.17
C ASP A 286 36.56 22.26 15.63
N SER A 287 36.58 21.71 14.39
CA SER A 287 35.47 21.01 13.73
C SER A 287 35.47 19.51 13.93
N SER A 288 36.60 18.93 14.38
CA SER A 288 36.78 17.49 14.58
C SER A 288 36.29 17.03 15.96
N LYS A 289 35.58 15.89 16.01
CA LYS A 289 35.18 15.25 17.26
C LYS A 289 36.28 14.36 17.85
N SER A 290 37.06 13.72 16.98
CA SER A 290 38.13 12.80 17.35
C SER A 290 39.46 13.52 17.58
N GLY A 291 39.61 14.78 17.12
CA GLY A 291 40.87 15.54 17.10
C GLY A 291 41.89 15.00 16.06
N ALA A 292 41.49 14.07 15.20
CA ALA A 292 42.32 13.54 14.13
C ALA A 292 42.12 14.36 12.83
N ILE A 293 43.22 14.80 12.24
CA ILE A 293 43.24 15.71 11.08
C ILE A 293 43.99 15.03 9.94
N ILE A 294 43.43 15.04 8.77
CA ILE A 294 44.07 14.61 7.52
C ILE A 294 44.79 15.79 6.90
N VAL A 295 46.06 15.59 6.57
CA VAL A 295 46.89 16.44 5.75
C VAL A 295 47.18 15.70 4.47
N GLU A 296 46.67 16.14 3.32
CA GLU A 296 46.84 15.42 2.06
C GLU A 296 47.17 16.36 0.89
N LYS A 297 47.72 15.80 -0.19
CA LYS A 297 48.04 16.50 -1.42
C LYS A 297 46.77 17.05 -2.04
N PHE A 298 46.77 18.33 -2.38
CA PHE A 298 45.71 18.91 -3.19
C PHE A 298 45.77 18.38 -4.63
N ILE A 299 44.69 17.79 -5.09
CA ILE A 299 44.55 17.27 -6.46
C ILE A 299 43.85 18.33 -7.30
N THR A 300 44.57 18.83 -8.30
CA THR A 300 44.02 19.82 -9.23
C THR A 300 43.09 19.18 -10.24
N GLY A 301 41.96 19.84 -10.53
CA GLY A 301 41.01 19.39 -11.56
C GLY A 301 39.58 19.64 -11.17
N SER A 302 38.68 19.01 -11.93
CA SER A 302 37.23 19.03 -11.68
C SER A 302 36.81 17.87 -10.81
N ASP A 303 35.67 18.04 -10.12
CA ASP A 303 35.05 17.01 -9.29
C ASP A 303 34.14 16.12 -10.13
N TYR A 304 34.42 14.83 -10.12
CA TYR A 304 33.61 13.81 -10.80
C TYR A 304 32.96 12.87 -9.78
N ARG A 305 31.72 12.50 -10.01
CA ARG A 305 31.01 11.43 -9.30
C ARG A 305 30.79 10.27 -10.25
N LEU A 306 31.41 9.12 -9.96
CA LEU A 306 31.17 7.87 -10.64
C LEU A 306 30.21 7.01 -9.81
N LEU A 307 29.11 6.56 -10.43
CA LEU A 307 28.11 5.71 -9.78
C LEU A 307 28.28 4.27 -10.25
N VAL A 308 28.61 3.37 -9.31
CA VAL A 308 28.74 1.95 -9.54
C VAL A 308 27.57 1.22 -8.88
N ILE A 309 26.90 0.35 -9.63
CA ILE A 309 25.81 -0.51 -9.14
C ILE A 309 26.09 -1.93 -9.57
N ASN A 310 26.03 -2.88 -8.64
CA ASN A 310 26.32 -4.28 -8.90
C ASN A 310 27.70 -4.49 -9.56
N ASN A 311 28.69 -3.75 -9.08
CA ASN A 311 30.07 -3.74 -9.58
C ASN A 311 30.22 -3.32 -11.06
N ILE A 312 29.29 -2.56 -11.61
CA ILE A 312 29.33 -2.03 -12.99
C ILE A 312 29.15 -0.51 -12.89
N LEU A 313 30.00 0.26 -13.59
CA LEU A 313 29.82 1.69 -13.73
C LEU A 313 28.57 1.98 -14.57
N VAL A 314 27.58 2.61 -13.98
CA VAL A 314 26.27 2.86 -14.62
C VAL A 314 26.09 4.32 -15.05
N ALA A 315 26.74 5.26 -14.36
CA ALA A 315 26.69 6.68 -14.68
C ALA A 315 27.89 7.43 -14.13
N ALA A 316 28.27 8.53 -14.78
CA ALA A 316 29.28 9.46 -14.31
C ALA A 316 28.84 10.88 -14.56
N ALA A 317 29.13 11.78 -13.60
CA ALA A 317 28.79 13.19 -13.72
C ALA A 317 29.96 14.07 -13.25
N ILE A 318 30.20 15.17 -13.96
CA ILE A 318 31.04 16.26 -13.48
C ILE A 318 30.16 17.19 -12.64
N ARG A 319 30.63 17.56 -11.47
CA ARG A 319 29.92 18.45 -10.53
C ARG A 319 30.59 19.84 -10.57
N THR A 320 29.77 20.87 -10.65
CA THR A 320 30.22 22.26 -10.58
C THR A 320 29.58 22.93 -9.39
N PRO A 321 30.36 23.67 -8.55
CA PRO A 321 29.79 24.44 -7.45
C PRO A 321 28.74 25.45 -7.94
N ALA A 322 27.88 25.87 -7.00
CA ALA A 322 26.92 26.95 -7.31
C ALA A 322 27.62 28.16 -7.87
N HIS A 323 27.16 28.66 -9.00
CA HIS A 323 27.77 29.78 -9.72
C HIS A 323 26.75 30.58 -10.50
N VAL A 324 27.09 31.77 -10.88
CA VAL A 324 26.39 32.61 -11.85
C VAL A 324 27.32 32.99 -13.00
N ILE A 325 26.72 33.26 -14.16
CA ILE A 325 27.46 33.73 -15.35
C ILE A 325 27.02 35.17 -15.59
N GLY A 326 27.96 36.08 -15.62
CA GLY A 326 27.74 37.51 -15.89
C GLY A 326 27.08 37.73 -17.26
N ASP A 327 26.12 38.62 -17.31
CA ASP A 327 25.51 39.12 -18.55
C ASP A 327 25.99 40.56 -18.94
N GLY A 328 26.79 41.13 -18.05
CA GLY A 328 27.30 42.49 -18.18
C GLY A 328 26.30 43.60 -17.81
N LYS A 329 25.18 43.26 -17.16
CA LYS A 329 24.09 44.17 -16.81
C LYS A 329 23.50 43.94 -15.43
N SER A 330 23.24 42.68 -15.08
CA SER A 330 22.57 42.30 -13.84
C SER A 330 23.56 42.19 -12.70
N THR A 331 23.12 42.53 -11.50
CA THR A 331 23.87 42.32 -10.25
C THR A 331 24.00 40.83 -9.93
N VAL A 332 24.92 40.46 -9.04
CA VAL A 332 25.09 39.11 -8.55
C VAL A 332 23.75 38.56 -7.98
N GLN A 333 23.03 39.39 -7.20
CA GLN A 333 21.71 38.97 -6.65
C GLN A 333 20.68 38.70 -7.74
N GLU A 334 20.56 39.60 -8.72
CA GLU A 334 19.64 39.41 -9.85
C GLU A 334 19.98 38.15 -10.66
N LEU A 335 21.26 37.87 -10.90
CA LEU A 335 21.69 36.64 -11.57
C LEU A 335 21.34 35.39 -10.76
N ILE A 336 21.47 35.41 -9.42
CA ILE A 336 21.03 34.31 -8.54
C ILE A 336 19.52 34.13 -8.65
N ASP A 337 18.74 35.20 -8.64
CA ASP A 337 17.28 35.14 -8.76
C ASP A 337 16.85 34.59 -10.13
N ILE A 338 17.54 34.95 -11.21
CA ILE A 338 17.33 34.38 -12.54
C ILE A 338 17.64 32.88 -12.53
N VAL A 339 18.77 32.46 -11.95
CA VAL A 339 19.10 31.02 -11.85
C VAL A 339 18.08 30.27 -10.99
N ASN A 340 17.62 30.88 -9.90
CA ASN A 340 16.63 30.31 -9.01
C ASN A 340 15.19 30.24 -9.61
N SER A 341 14.92 31.01 -10.67
CA SER A 341 13.64 30.96 -11.38
C SER A 341 13.45 29.70 -12.25
N ASP A 342 14.51 28.89 -12.43
CA ASP A 342 14.39 27.58 -13.11
C ASP A 342 13.38 26.71 -12.34
N PRO A 343 12.27 26.25 -12.97
CA PRO A 343 11.23 25.47 -12.31
C PRO A 343 11.72 24.13 -11.74
N ARG A 344 12.90 23.65 -12.16
CA ARG A 344 13.55 22.46 -11.61
C ARG A 344 14.19 22.72 -10.26
N ARG A 345 14.40 24.00 -9.85
CA ARG A 345 14.98 24.39 -8.57
C ARG A 345 13.94 24.53 -7.49
N GLY A 346 14.25 24.05 -6.30
CA GLY A 346 13.41 24.15 -5.11
C GLY A 346 14.21 24.11 -3.83
N TYR A 347 13.53 24.11 -2.70
CA TYR A 347 14.17 24.01 -1.38
C TYR A 347 14.52 22.55 -1.05
N GLY A 348 15.65 22.34 -0.36
CA GLY A 348 16.06 21.03 0.15
C GLY A 348 16.49 20.02 -0.92
N HIS A 349 16.26 18.74 -0.64
CA HIS A 349 16.69 17.61 -1.49
C HIS A 349 15.58 17.04 -2.39
N GLU A 350 14.42 17.67 -2.42
CA GLU A 350 13.20 17.10 -2.97
C GLU A 350 12.97 17.45 -4.43
N ASN A 351 13.53 18.55 -4.90
CA ASN A 351 13.52 18.94 -6.31
C ASN A 351 14.75 18.43 -7.05
N VAL A 352 14.68 18.45 -8.39
CA VAL A 352 15.79 18.04 -9.27
C VAL A 352 17.05 18.87 -8.99
N LEU A 353 16.90 20.19 -8.85
CA LEU A 353 17.95 21.13 -8.49
C LEU A 353 17.58 21.89 -7.20
N THR A 354 18.57 22.27 -6.43
CA THR A 354 18.37 23.09 -5.22
C THR A 354 18.56 24.56 -5.53
N GLN A 355 17.78 25.42 -4.89
CA GLN A 355 17.98 26.88 -4.99
C GLN A 355 19.31 27.30 -4.37
N ILE A 356 19.93 28.30 -4.98
CA ILE A 356 21.13 28.94 -4.45
C ILE A 356 20.69 29.88 -3.33
N THR A 357 21.16 29.63 -2.10
CA THR A 357 20.89 30.50 -0.94
C THR A 357 22.10 31.35 -0.64
N VAL A 358 21.87 32.64 -0.45
CA VAL A 358 22.91 33.61 -0.05
C VAL A 358 22.98 33.65 1.47
N ASN A 359 24.10 33.20 2.02
CA ASN A 359 24.42 33.29 3.44
C ASN A 359 25.75 34.04 3.65
N ASP A 360 26.19 34.20 4.88
CA ASP A 360 27.43 34.95 5.18
C ASP A 360 28.66 34.31 4.54
N LEU A 361 28.75 33.00 4.46
CA LEU A 361 29.81 32.28 3.74
C LEU A 361 29.80 32.62 2.25
N THR A 362 28.61 32.62 1.62
CA THR A 362 28.49 33.05 0.20
C THR A 362 29.01 34.47 -0.02
N LYS A 363 28.68 35.40 0.88
CA LYS A 363 29.15 36.78 0.79
C LYS A 363 30.66 36.88 0.95
N THR A 364 31.27 36.04 1.79
CA THR A 364 32.74 35.98 1.99
C THR A 364 33.40 35.49 0.70
N ILE A 365 32.95 34.41 0.10
CA ILE A 365 33.48 33.86 -1.15
C ILE A 365 33.40 34.90 -2.28
N ILE A 366 32.24 35.55 -2.45
CA ILE A 366 32.04 36.60 -3.44
C ILE A 366 33.03 37.75 -3.22
N LYS A 367 33.29 38.09 -1.95
CA LYS A 367 34.25 39.16 -1.59
C LYS A 367 35.71 38.78 -1.87
N GLU A 368 36.10 37.54 -1.62
CA GLU A 368 37.42 37.00 -1.94
C GLU A 368 37.71 37.05 -3.45
N GLU A 369 36.67 36.84 -4.28
CA GLU A 369 36.74 37.01 -5.75
C GLU A 369 36.69 38.51 -6.19
N GLY A 370 36.66 39.44 -5.25
CA GLY A 370 36.67 40.90 -5.53
C GLY A 370 35.31 41.52 -5.87
N TYR A 371 34.19 40.78 -5.60
CA TYR A 371 32.84 41.24 -5.89
C TYR A 371 32.01 41.45 -4.62
N THR A 372 30.84 42.02 -4.77
CA THR A 372 29.78 42.13 -3.79
C THR A 372 28.48 41.60 -4.37
N ILE A 373 27.46 41.41 -3.56
CA ILE A 373 26.13 40.92 -4.02
C ILE A 373 25.48 41.90 -5.01
N ASP A 374 25.83 43.19 -4.93
CA ASP A 374 25.35 44.28 -5.79
C ASP A 374 26.27 44.56 -6.99
N SER A 375 27.40 43.86 -7.13
CA SER A 375 28.33 44.01 -8.25
C SER A 375 27.75 43.46 -9.55
N VAL A 376 28.04 44.10 -10.67
CA VAL A 376 27.74 43.62 -12.02
C VAL A 376 28.96 42.88 -12.55
N ILE A 377 28.76 41.64 -12.97
CA ILE A 377 29.80 40.75 -13.49
C ILE A 377 29.92 40.93 -15.00
N ALA A 378 31.13 40.91 -15.54
CA ALA A 378 31.39 41.03 -16.97
C ALA A 378 30.70 39.89 -17.74
N LYS A 379 30.26 40.16 -18.96
CA LYS A 379 29.57 39.20 -19.80
C LYS A 379 30.42 37.96 -20.07
N GLY A 380 29.91 36.80 -19.73
CA GLY A 380 30.55 35.48 -19.89
C GLY A 380 31.51 35.12 -18.76
N GLU A 381 31.76 36.01 -17.79
CA GLU A 381 32.54 35.69 -16.61
C GLU A 381 31.75 34.82 -15.63
N LYS A 382 32.40 33.78 -15.10
CA LYS A 382 31.82 32.85 -14.15
C LYS A 382 32.26 33.20 -12.73
N LEU A 383 31.31 33.51 -11.85
CA LEU A 383 31.54 33.73 -10.43
C LEU A 383 31.06 32.53 -9.62
N ILE A 384 31.96 31.90 -8.86
CA ILE A 384 31.66 30.80 -7.93
C ILE A 384 31.03 31.39 -6.66
N LEU A 385 29.98 30.72 -6.15
CA LEU A 385 29.22 31.21 -5.00
C LEU A 385 29.35 30.28 -3.78
N LYS A 386 29.90 29.09 -3.97
CA LYS A 386 30.11 28.04 -2.94
C LYS A 386 31.41 27.29 -3.24
N ASP A 387 32.15 26.88 -2.20
CA ASP A 387 33.40 26.13 -2.34
C ASP A 387 33.17 24.65 -2.68
N THR A 388 31.96 24.11 -2.42
CA THR A 388 31.66 22.72 -2.62
C THR A 388 30.74 22.49 -3.81
N ALA A 389 31.05 21.49 -4.63
CA ALA A 389 30.27 21.08 -5.82
C ALA A 389 29.03 20.23 -5.49
N ASN A 390 28.36 20.58 -4.37
CA ASN A 390 27.17 19.82 -3.95
C ASN A 390 25.88 20.34 -4.60
N LEU A 391 25.09 19.44 -5.15
CA LEU A 391 23.75 19.78 -5.68
C LEU A 391 22.82 20.35 -4.60
N SER A 392 22.98 19.91 -3.34
CA SER A 392 22.20 20.41 -2.19
C SER A 392 22.45 21.88 -1.84
N THR A 393 23.55 22.47 -2.33
CA THR A 393 23.90 23.87 -2.12
C THR A 393 23.69 24.74 -3.37
N GLY A 394 23.01 24.23 -4.38
CA GLY A 394 22.73 24.91 -5.64
C GLY A 394 23.70 24.60 -6.77
N GLY A 395 24.66 23.67 -6.57
CA GLY A 395 25.56 23.20 -7.62
C GLY A 395 24.84 22.53 -8.79
N THR A 396 25.57 22.34 -9.90
CA THR A 396 25.07 21.69 -11.11
C THR A 396 25.83 20.40 -11.41
N ALA A 397 25.26 19.55 -12.26
CA ALA A 397 25.87 18.31 -12.73
C ALA A 397 25.69 18.18 -14.24
N GLU A 398 26.73 17.70 -14.92
CA GLU A 398 26.69 17.35 -16.33
C GLU A 398 26.98 15.84 -16.49
N ASP A 399 26.19 15.15 -17.31
CA ASP A 399 26.43 13.72 -17.61
C ASP A 399 27.67 13.61 -18.51
N ILE A 400 28.64 12.79 -18.05
CA ILE A 400 29.89 12.52 -18.78
C ILE A 400 30.16 11.02 -18.89
N THR A 401 29.11 10.19 -18.72
CA THR A 401 29.22 8.72 -18.65
C THR A 401 29.97 8.15 -19.83
N ASP A 402 29.65 8.61 -21.06
CA ASP A 402 30.16 8.02 -22.30
C ASP A 402 31.62 8.42 -22.64
N ILE A 403 32.20 9.38 -21.89
CA ILE A 403 33.58 9.84 -22.13
C ILE A 403 34.57 9.35 -21.06
N VAL A 404 34.13 8.64 -20.05
CA VAL A 404 35.02 8.07 -19.01
C VAL A 404 35.97 7.06 -19.62
N HIS A 405 37.29 7.24 -19.37
CA HIS A 405 38.28 6.31 -19.90
C HIS A 405 38.08 4.89 -19.36
N PRO A 406 38.28 3.83 -20.19
CA PRO A 406 38.07 2.44 -19.76
C PRO A 406 38.90 2.01 -18.54
N ALA A 407 40.12 2.55 -18.35
CA ALA A 407 40.91 2.31 -17.15
C ALA A 407 40.22 2.86 -15.88
N ASN A 408 39.61 4.03 -15.96
CA ASN A 408 38.89 4.65 -14.87
C ASN A 408 37.58 3.90 -14.58
N VAL A 409 36.92 3.35 -15.61
CA VAL A 409 35.77 2.44 -15.46
C VAL A 409 36.19 1.21 -14.66
N SER A 410 37.24 0.49 -15.13
CA SER A 410 37.74 -0.72 -14.46
C SER A 410 38.19 -0.45 -13.02
N MET A 411 38.81 0.70 -12.77
CA MET A 411 39.20 1.14 -11.43
C MET A 411 37.96 1.31 -10.54
N ALA A 412 36.93 2.05 -11.00
CA ALA A 412 35.71 2.27 -10.23
C ALA A 412 34.99 0.95 -9.88
N GLU A 413 34.92 0.00 -10.83
CA GLU A 413 34.36 -1.34 -10.62
C GLU A 413 35.18 -2.17 -9.63
N ARG A 414 36.51 -2.02 -9.61
CA ARG A 414 37.38 -2.65 -8.60
C ARG A 414 37.15 -2.05 -7.23
N ILE A 415 37.04 -0.72 -7.11
CA ILE A 415 36.79 -0.04 -5.83
C ILE A 415 35.50 -0.58 -5.20
N SER A 416 34.42 -0.73 -5.96
CA SER A 416 33.15 -1.29 -5.46
C SER A 416 33.34 -2.67 -4.84
N LYS A 417 34.18 -3.53 -5.47
CA LYS A 417 34.48 -4.89 -4.96
C LYS A 417 35.42 -4.87 -3.75
N ILE A 418 36.41 -3.97 -3.73
CA ILE A 418 37.38 -3.85 -2.62
C ILE A 418 36.68 -3.40 -1.34
N ILE A 419 35.80 -2.42 -1.45
CA ILE A 419 35.03 -1.87 -0.31
C ILE A 419 33.81 -2.76 0.02
N ASP A 420 33.43 -3.68 -0.86
CA ASP A 420 32.25 -4.55 -0.74
C ASP A 420 30.91 -3.77 -0.69
N LEU A 421 30.75 -2.80 -1.59
CA LEU A 421 29.51 -2.05 -1.73
C LEU A 421 28.80 -2.40 -3.04
N ASP A 422 27.56 -2.81 -2.94
CA ASP A 422 26.68 -3.10 -4.08
C ASP A 422 26.24 -1.86 -4.84
N ILE A 423 26.15 -0.73 -4.16
CA ILE A 423 25.86 0.60 -4.70
C ILE A 423 26.81 1.59 -4.05
N CYS A 424 27.68 2.19 -4.82
CA CYS A 424 28.59 3.19 -4.30
C CYS A 424 28.76 4.37 -5.26
N GLY A 425 29.02 5.52 -4.68
CA GLY A 425 29.41 6.74 -5.38
C GLY A 425 30.88 7.03 -5.12
N ILE A 426 31.69 7.10 -6.16
CA ILE A 426 33.12 7.34 -6.08
C ILE A 426 33.39 8.79 -6.51
N ASP A 427 33.99 9.55 -5.63
CA ASP A 427 34.39 10.94 -5.89
C ASP A 427 35.84 10.96 -6.37
N ILE A 428 36.08 11.58 -7.52
CA ILE A 428 37.38 11.67 -8.18
C ILE A 428 37.66 13.14 -8.52
N ALA A 429 38.91 13.58 -8.27
CA ALA A 429 39.40 14.81 -8.83
C ALA A 429 40.42 14.51 -9.92
N THR A 430 40.24 15.11 -11.11
CA THR A 430 41.17 15.01 -12.23
C THR A 430 40.97 16.18 -13.22
N THR A 431 42.02 16.50 -13.96
CA THR A 431 41.93 17.51 -15.02
C THR A 431 41.22 16.98 -16.27
N ASP A 432 41.24 15.67 -16.52
CA ASP A 432 40.65 15.06 -17.71
C ASP A 432 40.25 13.59 -17.44
N ILE A 433 38.95 13.31 -17.24
CA ILE A 433 38.43 11.97 -16.97
C ILE A 433 38.48 11.03 -18.19
N SER A 434 38.67 11.58 -19.38
CA SER A 434 38.84 10.82 -20.64
C SER A 434 40.24 10.23 -20.81
N LYS A 435 41.11 10.42 -19.81
CA LYS A 435 42.44 9.82 -19.68
C LYS A 435 42.55 9.05 -18.39
N PRO A 436 43.48 8.07 -18.28
CA PRO A 436 43.77 7.39 -17.02
C PRO A 436 44.16 8.37 -15.90
N LEU A 437 43.75 8.12 -14.66
CA LEU A 437 44.15 8.97 -13.52
C LEU A 437 45.68 9.06 -13.35
N SER A 438 46.37 7.94 -13.63
CA SER A 438 47.84 7.88 -13.58
C SER A 438 48.52 8.86 -14.54
N GLU A 439 47.88 9.23 -15.65
CA GLU A 439 48.45 10.20 -16.63
C GLU A 439 48.10 11.67 -16.29
N THR A 440 46.99 11.89 -15.60
CA THR A 440 46.50 13.23 -15.26
C THR A 440 46.93 13.69 -13.89
N GLY A 441 47.48 12.81 -13.06
CA GLY A 441 47.73 13.06 -11.64
C GLY A 441 46.44 13.17 -10.81
N GLY A 442 45.34 12.67 -11.34
CA GLY A 442 44.06 12.59 -10.63
C GLY A 442 44.05 11.52 -9.55
N ALA A 443 43.09 11.60 -8.64
CA ALA A 443 42.97 10.66 -7.54
C ALA A 443 41.50 10.42 -7.09
N VAL A 444 41.25 9.29 -6.46
CA VAL A 444 40.00 8.98 -5.77
C VAL A 444 40.01 9.67 -4.40
N LEU A 445 39.06 10.56 -4.17
CA LEU A 445 38.95 11.36 -2.95
C LEU A 445 38.15 10.69 -1.86
N GLU A 446 37.04 10.00 -2.24
CA GLU A 446 36.08 9.42 -1.30
C GLU A 446 35.24 8.34 -1.98
N VAL A 447 34.86 7.33 -1.20
CA VAL A 447 33.86 6.33 -1.58
C VAL A 447 32.64 6.49 -0.69
N ASN A 448 31.47 6.66 -1.29
CA ASN A 448 30.24 6.94 -0.56
C ASN A 448 29.27 5.74 -0.64
N ALA A 449 28.89 5.18 0.51
CA ALA A 449 27.75 4.29 0.62
C ALA A 449 26.43 5.07 0.52
N GLY A 450 25.44 4.52 -0.12
CA GLY A 450 24.13 5.17 -0.28
C GLY A 450 24.13 6.47 -1.08
N PRO A 451 24.77 6.53 -2.28
CA PRO A 451 24.93 7.75 -3.07
C PRO A 451 23.59 8.29 -3.60
N GLY A 452 23.44 9.62 -3.66
CA GLY A 452 22.27 10.25 -4.28
C GLY A 452 22.23 10.05 -5.81
N PHE A 453 21.08 9.66 -6.34
CA PHE A 453 20.89 9.43 -7.79
C PHE A 453 20.50 10.69 -8.57
N ARG A 454 20.12 11.76 -7.87
CA ARG A 454 19.51 12.96 -8.46
C ARG A 454 20.30 13.53 -9.64
N MET A 455 21.64 13.61 -9.51
CA MET A 455 22.52 14.17 -10.55
C MET A 455 22.57 13.33 -11.83
N HIS A 456 22.32 12.04 -11.74
CA HIS A 456 22.32 11.13 -12.87
C HIS A 456 20.92 10.99 -13.49
N LEU A 457 19.86 11.04 -12.67
CA LEU A 457 18.46 10.98 -13.12
C LEU A 457 18.05 12.22 -13.93
N ALA A 458 18.56 13.39 -13.51
CA ALA A 458 18.22 14.66 -14.16
C ALA A 458 19.43 15.61 -14.08
N PRO A 459 20.46 15.39 -14.88
CA PRO A 459 21.60 16.29 -14.97
C PRO A 459 21.16 17.66 -15.49
N THR A 460 21.94 18.70 -15.18
CA THR A 460 21.71 20.06 -15.72
C THR A 460 21.95 20.07 -17.23
N THR A 461 22.96 19.32 -17.65
CA THR A 461 23.39 19.18 -19.06
C THR A 461 23.70 17.70 -19.35
N GLY A 462 23.49 17.24 -20.57
CA GLY A 462 23.72 15.86 -20.98
C GLY A 462 22.48 14.96 -20.87
N LEU A 463 22.66 13.64 -20.81
CA LEU A 463 21.59 12.64 -20.90
C LEU A 463 21.13 12.19 -19.51
N PRO A 464 19.82 12.19 -19.22
CA PRO A 464 19.28 11.50 -18.06
C PRO A 464 19.58 10.00 -18.13
N ARG A 465 20.04 9.40 -17.01
CA ARG A 465 20.36 7.98 -16.91
C ARG A 465 19.38 7.28 -15.97
N ASN A 466 18.74 6.21 -16.43
CA ASN A 466 17.90 5.38 -15.56
C ASN A 466 18.75 4.47 -14.65
N VAL A 467 19.35 5.06 -13.63
CA VAL A 467 20.22 4.35 -12.68
C VAL A 467 19.43 3.48 -11.69
N ALA A 468 18.11 3.58 -11.67
CA ALA A 468 17.26 2.72 -10.84
C ALA A 468 17.09 1.31 -11.43
N ALA A 469 17.14 1.17 -12.75
CA ALA A 469 16.98 -0.13 -13.43
C ALA A 469 18.00 -1.17 -12.96
N PRO A 470 19.34 -0.89 -12.93
CA PRO A 470 20.32 -1.84 -12.41
C PRO A 470 20.11 -2.23 -10.94
N VAL A 471 19.55 -1.36 -10.10
CA VAL A 471 19.22 -1.69 -8.71
C VAL A 471 18.13 -2.75 -8.66
N ILE A 472 17.06 -2.55 -9.44
CA ILE A 472 15.96 -3.53 -9.49
C ILE A 472 16.41 -4.84 -10.13
N GLU A 473 17.25 -4.80 -11.16
CA GLU A 473 17.83 -6.00 -11.79
C GLU A 473 18.69 -6.81 -10.80
N LYS A 474 19.43 -6.14 -9.94
CA LYS A 474 20.18 -6.80 -8.87
C LYS A 474 19.27 -7.45 -7.85
N LEU A 475 18.27 -6.72 -7.34
CA LEU A 475 17.37 -7.21 -6.30
C LEU A 475 16.44 -8.32 -6.78
N PHE A 476 16.04 -8.29 -8.06
CA PHE A 476 15.12 -9.24 -8.71
C PHE A 476 15.70 -9.67 -10.06
N PRO A 477 16.73 -10.56 -10.06
CA PRO A 477 17.49 -10.90 -11.26
C PRO A 477 16.74 -11.78 -12.25
N GLN A 478 15.67 -12.45 -11.84
CA GLN A 478 14.90 -13.30 -12.73
C GLN A 478 13.90 -12.46 -13.54
N LYS A 479 13.88 -12.64 -14.84
CA LYS A 479 12.92 -11.92 -15.71
C LYS A 479 11.49 -12.31 -15.36
N GLY A 480 10.67 -11.31 -15.05
CA GLY A 480 9.28 -11.48 -14.62
C GLY A 480 9.10 -11.76 -13.13
N ASP A 481 10.18 -11.80 -12.35
CA ASP A 481 10.08 -11.84 -10.88
C ASP A 481 9.50 -10.53 -10.36
N THR A 482 8.35 -10.63 -9.72
CA THR A 482 7.68 -9.49 -9.08
C THR A 482 7.99 -9.38 -7.59
N GLY A 483 8.81 -10.28 -7.04
CA GLY A 483 9.03 -10.34 -5.60
C GLY A 483 7.77 -10.63 -4.79
N SER A 484 6.68 -11.06 -5.44
CA SER A 484 5.43 -11.41 -4.77
C SER A 484 5.44 -12.86 -4.30
N ILE A 485 4.65 -13.14 -3.29
CA ILE A 485 4.29 -14.50 -2.88
C ILE A 485 2.93 -14.84 -3.49
N PRO A 486 2.54 -16.12 -3.62
CA PRO A 486 1.20 -16.51 -4.03
C PRO A 486 0.13 -15.89 -3.13
N ILE A 487 -0.86 -15.23 -3.73
CA ILE A 487 -1.98 -14.57 -3.04
C ILE A 487 -3.28 -15.17 -3.54
N VAL A 488 -4.05 -15.76 -2.61
CA VAL A 488 -5.44 -16.19 -2.85
C VAL A 488 -6.36 -15.23 -2.13
N ALA A 489 -7.20 -14.52 -2.87
CA ALA A 489 -8.15 -13.54 -2.34
C ALA A 489 -9.58 -14.11 -2.37
N ILE A 490 -10.32 -14.01 -1.27
CA ILE A 490 -11.66 -14.60 -1.14
C ILE A 490 -12.70 -13.51 -0.90
N SER A 491 -13.71 -13.45 -1.75
CA SER A 491 -14.88 -12.57 -1.58
C SER A 491 -16.19 -13.36 -1.64
N GLY A 492 -17.28 -12.69 -1.32
CA GLY A 492 -18.63 -13.26 -1.32
C GLY A 492 -19.47 -12.72 -0.16
N THR A 493 -20.71 -13.11 -0.07
CA THR A 493 -21.58 -12.81 1.08
C THR A 493 -21.32 -13.80 2.20
N ASN A 494 -21.52 -15.08 1.96
CA ASN A 494 -21.35 -16.17 2.92
C ASN A 494 -20.22 -17.13 2.50
N GLY A 495 -19.65 -17.88 3.43
CA GLY A 495 -18.64 -18.90 3.16
C GLY A 495 -17.18 -18.43 3.10
N LYS A 496 -16.91 -17.11 3.05
CA LYS A 496 -15.56 -16.55 2.93
C LYS A 496 -14.57 -17.10 3.97
N THR A 497 -14.88 -16.95 5.24
CA THR A 497 -14.01 -17.35 6.37
C THR A 497 -13.68 -18.84 6.33
N THR A 498 -14.69 -19.69 6.08
CA THR A 498 -14.49 -21.14 5.97
C THR A 498 -13.62 -21.51 4.79
N THR A 499 -13.86 -20.91 3.61
CA THR A 499 -13.05 -21.14 2.42
C THR A 499 -11.61 -20.67 2.63
N THR A 500 -11.41 -19.47 3.24
CA THR A 500 -10.09 -18.92 3.59
C THR A 500 -9.30 -19.86 4.49
N ARG A 501 -9.92 -20.33 5.57
CA ARG A 501 -9.28 -21.24 6.53
C ARG A 501 -8.97 -22.61 5.93
N LEU A 502 -9.86 -23.14 5.07
CA LEU A 502 -9.62 -24.41 4.39
C LEU A 502 -8.46 -24.30 3.39
N ILE A 503 -8.41 -23.25 2.57
CA ILE A 503 -7.27 -23.01 1.65
C ILE A 503 -5.97 -22.84 2.45
N ALA A 504 -6.00 -22.08 3.54
CA ALA A 504 -4.84 -21.90 4.40
C ALA A 504 -4.36 -23.22 5.01
N HIS A 505 -5.29 -24.09 5.42
CA HIS A 505 -4.95 -25.42 5.94
C HIS A 505 -4.33 -26.32 4.86
N ILE A 506 -4.89 -26.34 3.65
CA ILE A 506 -4.36 -27.12 2.51
C ILE A 506 -2.93 -26.63 2.16
N ALA A 507 -2.75 -25.33 2.04
CA ALA A 507 -1.43 -24.74 1.73
C ALA A 507 -0.39 -25.07 2.83
N LYS A 508 -0.81 -25.03 4.10
CA LYS A 508 0.05 -25.41 5.22
C LYS A 508 0.45 -26.88 5.18
N MET A 509 -0.47 -27.81 4.88
CA MET A 509 -0.16 -29.23 4.75
C MET A 509 0.87 -29.50 3.65
N ARG A 510 0.90 -28.67 2.59
CA ARG A 510 1.93 -28.70 1.55
C ARG A 510 3.29 -28.15 2.03
N GLY A 511 3.35 -27.54 3.22
CA GLY A 511 4.59 -27.00 3.80
C GLY A 511 4.79 -25.49 3.61
N TYR A 512 3.79 -24.77 3.10
CA TYR A 512 3.86 -23.30 3.03
C TYR A 512 3.78 -22.68 4.44
N ARG A 513 4.48 -21.55 4.61
CA ARG A 513 4.31 -20.66 5.75
C ARG A 513 3.21 -19.66 5.44
N VAL A 514 2.00 -20.04 5.85
CA VAL A 514 0.79 -19.35 5.46
C VAL A 514 0.48 -18.17 6.37
N GLY A 515 0.23 -16.99 5.79
CA GLY A 515 -0.42 -15.88 6.43
C GLY A 515 -1.85 -15.72 5.92
N TYR A 516 -2.84 -15.54 6.82
CA TYR A 516 -4.22 -15.37 6.40
C TYR A 516 -5.01 -14.41 7.29
N THR A 517 -6.03 -13.78 6.68
CA THR A 517 -6.93 -12.84 7.34
C THR A 517 -8.36 -13.35 7.29
N THR A 518 -9.09 -13.18 8.39
CA THR A 518 -10.49 -13.58 8.52
C THR A 518 -11.30 -12.55 9.30
N SER A 519 -12.61 -12.75 9.37
CA SER A 519 -13.53 -11.92 10.18
C SER A 519 -13.29 -12.00 11.70
N ASP A 520 -12.44 -12.88 12.17
CA ASP A 520 -12.10 -13.07 13.59
C ASP A 520 -10.64 -12.73 13.92
N GLY A 521 -9.75 -12.61 12.91
CA GLY A 521 -8.37 -12.23 13.19
C GLY A 521 -7.40 -12.34 12.01
N VAL A 522 -6.13 -12.00 12.31
CA VAL A 522 -4.95 -12.23 11.46
C VAL A 522 -4.14 -13.37 12.03
N TYR A 523 -3.75 -14.29 11.17
CA TYR A 523 -3.01 -15.49 11.54
C TYR A 523 -1.74 -15.61 10.70
N ILE A 524 -0.62 -15.93 11.36
CA ILE A 524 0.60 -16.43 10.70
C ILE A 524 0.78 -17.87 11.13
N GLN A 525 0.77 -18.79 10.19
CA GLN A 525 0.61 -20.23 10.43
C GLN A 525 -0.70 -20.49 11.22
N ASN A 526 -0.63 -20.98 12.44
CA ASN A 526 -1.79 -21.17 13.32
C ASN A 526 -1.83 -20.19 14.49
N ARG A 527 -0.87 -19.24 14.54
CA ARG A 527 -0.81 -18.27 15.62
C ARG A 527 -1.70 -17.08 15.30
N LEU A 528 -2.69 -16.83 16.14
CA LEU A 528 -3.49 -15.62 16.11
C LEU A 528 -2.65 -14.43 16.61
N LEU A 529 -2.46 -13.43 15.77
CA LEU A 529 -1.67 -12.23 16.07
C LEU A 529 -2.52 -10.99 16.35
N MET A 530 -3.67 -10.91 15.69
CA MET A 530 -4.64 -9.82 15.89
C MET A 530 -6.05 -10.39 15.96
N THR A 531 -6.87 -9.88 16.87
CA THR A 531 -8.27 -10.27 17.03
C THR A 531 -9.20 -9.21 16.45
N GLY A 532 -10.35 -9.62 15.94
CA GLY A 532 -11.41 -8.75 15.42
C GLY A 532 -11.66 -8.94 13.93
N ASP A 533 -12.50 -8.08 13.36
CA ASP A 533 -12.79 -8.10 11.92
C ASP A 533 -11.55 -7.63 11.11
N CYS A 534 -10.77 -8.61 10.68
CA CYS A 534 -9.53 -8.43 9.95
C CYS A 534 -9.67 -8.66 8.42
N THR A 535 -10.86 -8.43 7.87
CA THR A 535 -11.15 -8.61 6.43
C THR A 535 -10.85 -7.36 5.58
N GLY A 536 -10.20 -6.37 6.17
CA GLY A 536 -9.85 -5.11 5.53
C GLY A 536 -8.40 -5.05 5.02
N PRO A 537 -8.06 -3.97 4.26
CA PRO A 537 -6.75 -3.84 3.63
C PRO A 537 -5.58 -3.74 4.61
N SER A 538 -5.74 -3.11 5.77
CA SER A 538 -4.66 -3.01 6.78
C SER A 538 -4.23 -4.38 7.32
N SER A 539 -5.18 -5.29 7.50
CA SER A 539 -4.90 -6.66 7.95
C SER A 539 -4.24 -7.49 6.85
N ALA A 540 -4.65 -7.32 5.60
CA ALA A 540 -3.99 -7.95 4.46
C ALA A 540 -2.56 -7.42 4.29
N GLU A 541 -2.35 -6.11 4.43
CA GLU A 541 -1.01 -5.50 4.41
C GLU A 541 -0.13 -6.04 5.53
N PHE A 542 -0.67 -6.28 6.73
CA PHE A 542 0.06 -6.90 7.84
C PHE A 542 0.63 -8.28 7.43
N VAL A 543 -0.16 -9.12 6.78
CA VAL A 543 0.29 -10.43 6.27
C VAL A 543 1.36 -10.26 5.19
N LEU A 544 1.17 -9.33 4.24
CA LEU A 544 2.08 -9.11 3.12
C LEU A 544 3.42 -8.47 3.54
N ARG A 545 3.46 -7.82 4.70
CA ARG A 545 4.70 -7.29 5.31
C ARG A 545 5.53 -8.34 6.04
N ASP A 546 4.93 -9.45 6.45
CA ASP A 546 5.63 -10.45 7.27
C ASP A 546 6.63 -11.24 6.41
N PRO A 547 7.95 -11.13 6.69
CA PRO A 547 8.98 -11.79 5.87
C PRO A 547 9.02 -13.32 6.04
N THR A 548 8.26 -13.87 6.97
CA THR A 548 8.18 -15.33 7.17
C THR A 548 7.09 -15.97 6.33
N VAL A 549 6.13 -15.17 5.82
CA VAL A 549 5.01 -15.65 5.01
C VAL A 549 5.45 -15.88 3.56
N ASN A 550 5.22 -17.08 3.04
CA ASN A 550 5.46 -17.41 1.63
C ASN A 550 4.19 -17.83 0.85
N PHE A 551 3.00 -17.71 1.49
CA PHE A 551 1.69 -17.93 0.89
C PHE A 551 0.64 -17.12 1.65
N ALA A 552 -0.13 -16.28 0.96
CA ALA A 552 -1.15 -15.43 1.58
C ALA A 552 -2.56 -15.85 1.18
N VAL A 553 -3.48 -15.93 2.17
CA VAL A 553 -4.91 -16.20 1.94
C VAL A 553 -5.73 -15.09 2.58
N LEU A 554 -6.33 -14.22 1.76
CA LEU A 554 -6.86 -12.94 2.20
C LEU A 554 -8.39 -12.89 2.04
N GLU A 555 -9.12 -12.84 3.16
CA GLU A 555 -10.56 -12.59 3.16
C GLU A 555 -10.84 -11.12 2.86
N CYS A 556 -11.60 -10.82 1.80
CA CYS A 556 -11.93 -9.50 1.30
C CYS A 556 -13.42 -9.21 1.48
N ALA A 557 -13.80 -8.56 2.57
CA ALA A 557 -15.18 -8.21 2.83
C ALA A 557 -15.57 -6.83 2.26
N ARG A 558 -16.88 -6.66 2.01
CA ARG A 558 -17.47 -5.43 1.50
C ARG A 558 -17.03 -4.17 2.27
N GLY A 559 -17.02 -4.24 3.61
CA GLY A 559 -16.69 -3.11 4.47
C GLY A 559 -15.27 -2.57 4.25
N GLY A 560 -14.29 -3.47 4.07
CA GLY A 560 -12.91 -3.13 3.73
C GLY A 560 -12.78 -2.50 2.35
N LEU A 561 -13.40 -3.13 1.34
CA LEU A 561 -13.40 -2.66 -0.05
C LEU A 561 -13.97 -1.23 -0.18
N LEU A 562 -15.05 -0.92 0.54
CA LEU A 562 -15.69 0.41 0.50
C LEU A 562 -14.94 1.47 1.32
N ARG A 563 -14.14 1.09 2.34
CA ARG A 563 -13.39 2.05 3.18
C ARG A 563 -12.04 2.45 2.59
N ALA A 564 -11.31 1.49 2.00
CA ALA A 564 -9.93 1.76 1.59
C ALA A 564 -9.47 0.95 0.35
N GLY A 565 -10.36 0.16 -0.27
CA GLY A 565 -10.02 -0.71 -1.40
C GLY A 565 -9.24 -1.95 -0.96
N LEU A 566 -8.47 -2.55 -1.88
CA LEU A 566 -7.54 -3.64 -1.62
C LEU A 566 -6.15 -3.11 -1.28
N SER A 567 -5.37 -3.84 -0.48
CA SER A 567 -3.97 -3.50 -0.15
C SER A 567 -2.96 -4.08 -1.15
N PHE A 568 -3.39 -4.97 -2.02
CA PHE A 568 -2.57 -5.56 -3.08
C PHE A 568 -3.08 -5.12 -4.46
N LYS A 569 -2.17 -4.93 -5.40
CA LYS A 569 -2.52 -4.51 -6.78
C LYS A 569 -3.00 -5.69 -7.62
N LYS A 570 -2.41 -6.86 -7.41
CA LYS A 570 -2.69 -8.10 -8.14
C LYS A 570 -2.69 -9.30 -7.17
N CYS A 571 -3.42 -10.37 -7.55
CA CYS A 571 -3.39 -11.66 -6.88
C CYS A 571 -3.35 -12.79 -7.93
N ASP A 572 -2.97 -14.00 -7.49
CA ASP A 572 -2.88 -15.17 -8.39
C ASP A 572 -4.25 -15.81 -8.58
N ILE A 573 -5.01 -15.90 -7.50
CA ILE A 573 -6.35 -16.49 -7.50
C ILE A 573 -7.32 -15.61 -6.73
N ALA A 574 -8.52 -15.44 -7.29
CA ALA A 574 -9.68 -14.92 -6.58
C ALA A 574 -10.78 -15.98 -6.51
N VAL A 575 -11.37 -16.18 -5.33
CA VAL A 575 -12.54 -17.03 -5.14
C VAL A 575 -13.75 -16.19 -4.77
N VAL A 576 -14.83 -16.28 -5.54
CA VAL A 576 -16.10 -15.61 -5.21
C VAL A 576 -17.17 -16.67 -4.90
N THR A 577 -17.60 -16.71 -3.64
CA THR A 577 -18.48 -17.77 -3.15
C THR A 577 -19.95 -17.58 -3.57
N ASN A 578 -20.52 -16.42 -3.30
CA ASN A 578 -21.90 -16.03 -3.63
C ASN A 578 -22.14 -14.53 -3.46
N VAL A 579 -23.21 -14.02 -4.04
CA VAL A 579 -23.72 -12.66 -3.82
C VAL A 579 -25.18 -12.72 -3.40
N GLU A 580 -25.45 -12.46 -2.13
CA GLU A 580 -26.77 -12.45 -1.53
C GLU A 580 -27.07 -11.07 -0.93
N ALA A 581 -28.36 -10.78 -0.77
CA ALA A 581 -28.79 -9.53 -0.15
C ALA A 581 -28.27 -9.44 1.31
N ASP A 582 -27.30 -8.59 1.53
CA ASP A 582 -26.68 -8.39 2.85
C ASP A 582 -26.12 -6.96 2.96
N HIS A 583 -26.35 -6.28 4.06
CA HIS A 583 -25.94 -4.88 4.29
C HIS A 583 -26.43 -3.90 3.21
N LEU A 584 -27.57 -4.14 2.56
CA LEU A 584 -28.16 -3.19 1.63
C LEU A 584 -28.69 -1.95 2.37
N GLY A 585 -28.66 -0.78 1.70
CA GLY A 585 -29.01 0.51 2.29
C GLY A 585 -27.87 1.21 3.05
N LEU A 586 -26.67 0.59 3.13
CA LEU A 586 -25.52 1.15 3.84
C LEU A 586 -24.44 1.61 2.87
N LYS A 587 -23.82 2.77 3.15
CA LYS A 587 -22.68 3.32 2.38
C LYS A 587 -22.97 3.46 0.89
N GLY A 588 -24.19 3.86 0.53
CA GLY A 588 -24.60 4.08 -0.85
C GLY A 588 -24.79 2.81 -1.69
N ILE A 589 -24.83 1.62 -1.08
CA ILE A 589 -25.09 0.35 -1.76
C ILE A 589 -26.53 -0.08 -1.45
N HIS A 590 -27.43 0.08 -2.40
CA HIS A 590 -28.87 -0.12 -2.21
C HIS A 590 -29.39 -1.37 -2.90
N THR A 591 -28.70 -1.88 -3.92
CA THR A 591 -29.12 -3.06 -4.68
C THR A 591 -28.09 -4.18 -4.65
N ILE A 592 -28.55 -5.40 -4.93
CA ILE A 592 -27.69 -6.58 -4.97
C ILE A 592 -26.67 -6.51 -6.13
N GLU A 593 -27.03 -5.87 -7.25
CA GLU A 593 -26.17 -5.65 -8.40
C GLU A 593 -25.03 -4.67 -8.04
N GLN A 594 -25.31 -3.64 -7.24
CA GLN A 594 -24.28 -2.74 -6.71
C GLN A 594 -23.34 -3.52 -5.78
N LEU A 595 -23.88 -4.39 -4.92
CA LEU A 595 -23.10 -5.26 -4.06
C LEU A 595 -22.21 -6.23 -4.86
N ALA A 596 -22.75 -6.80 -5.95
CA ALA A 596 -21.98 -7.63 -6.88
C ALA A 596 -20.80 -6.86 -7.48
N LYS A 597 -20.99 -5.62 -7.90
CA LYS A 597 -19.91 -4.75 -8.41
C LYS A 597 -18.82 -4.45 -7.37
N VAL A 598 -19.18 -4.28 -6.10
CA VAL A 598 -18.19 -4.11 -5.02
C VAL A 598 -17.33 -5.36 -4.87
N LYS A 599 -17.95 -6.55 -4.92
CA LYS A 599 -17.24 -7.82 -4.79
C LYS A 599 -16.42 -8.18 -6.03
N ALA A 600 -16.84 -7.72 -7.23
CA ALA A 600 -16.16 -7.94 -8.50
C ALA A 600 -14.75 -7.29 -8.55
N VAL A 601 -14.49 -6.29 -7.69
CA VAL A 601 -13.14 -5.71 -7.55
C VAL A 601 -12.08 -6.79 -7.30
N VAL A 602 -12.42 -7.85 -6.56
CA VAL A 602 -11.45 -8.91 -6.20
C VAL A 602 -11.06 -9.75 -7.42
N PRO A 603 -11.98 -10.39 -8.17
CA PRO A 603 -11.60 -11.14 -9.37
C PRO A 603 -11.04 -10.26 -10.52
N GLU A 604 -11.37 -8.98 -10.58
CA GLU A 604 -10.80 -8.03 -11.55
C GLU A 604 -9.32 -7.69 -11.27
N THR A 605 -8.80 -8.03 -10.08
CA THR A 605 -7.37 -7.85 -9.72
C THR A 605 -6.51 -9.10 -9.96
N VAL A 606 -7.07 -10.17 -10.45
CA VAL A 606 -6.30 -11.37 -10.78
C VAL A 606 -5.33 -11.08 -11.93
N MET A 607 -4.11 -11.65 -11.85
CA MET A 607 -3.13 -11.55 -12.94
C MET A 607 -3.66 -12.23 -14.21
N PRO A 608 -3.23 -11.81 -15.43
CA PRO A 608 -3.73 -12.38 -16.69
C PRO A 608 -3.55 -13.90 -16.81
N ASP A 609 -2.49 -14.45 -16.23
CA ASP A 609 -2.20 -15.89 -16.16
C ASP A 609 -2.80 -16.59 -14.95
N GLY A 610 -3.37 -15.83 -14.00
CA GLY A 610 -4.06 -16.31 -12.81
C GLY A 610 -5.50 -16.78 -13.09
N TYR A 611 -6.25 -17.09 -12.03
CA TYR A 611 -7.60 -17.63 -12.13
C TYR A 611 -8.62 -16.92 -11.24
N ALA A 612 -9.76 -16.57 -11.83
CA ALA A 612 -10.98 -16.25 -11.08
C ALA A 612 -11.84 -17.51 -10.94
N ILE A 613 -12.03 -17.96 -9.71
CA ILE A 613 -12.85 -19.10 -9.36
C ILE A 613 -14.24 -18.60 -8.97
N LEU A 614 -15.23 -18.88 -9.81
CA LEU A 614 -16.57 -18.33 -9.70
C LEU A 614 -17.61 -19.43 -9.47
N ASN A 615 -18.60 -19.13 -8.63
CA ASN A 615 -19.74 -20.02 -8.40
C ASN A 615 -20.68 -19.98 -9.60
N ALA A 616 -20.81 -21.10 -10.31
CA ALA A 616 -21.69 -21.24 -11.46
C ALA A 616 -23.18 -21.28 -11.10
N ASP A 617 -23.53 -21.55 -9.83
CA ASP A 617 -24.91 -21.60 -9.34
C ASP A 617 -25.47 -20.22 -9.00
N ASP A 618 -24.64 -19.14 -9.06
CA ASP A 618 -24.99 -17.77 -8.74
C ASP A 618 -24.84 -16.91 -9.98
N ASP A 619 -25.95 -16.32 -10.44
CA ASP A 619 -25.97 -15.53 -11.69
C ASP A 619 -25.05 -14.29 -11.63
N LEU A 620 -25.08 -13.58 -10.50
CA LEU A 620 -24.29 -12.36 -10.31
C LEU A 620 -22.79 -12.65 -10.21
N VAL A 621 -22.43 -13.78 -9.56
CA VAL A 621 -21.03 -14.22 -9.51
C VAL A 621 -20.56 -14.67 -10.89
N TYR A 622 -21.36 -15.49 -11.57
CA TYR A 622 -21.02 -15.97 -12.92
C TYR A 622 -20.83 -14.82 -13.92
N ASP A 623 -21.63 -13.77 -13.82
CA ASP A 623 -21.56 -12.62 -14.72
C ASP A 623 -20.33 -11.74 -14.50
N MET A 624 -19.62 -11.84 -13.36
CA MET A 624 -18.35 -11.14 -13.12
C MET A 624 -17.28 -11.48 -14.18
N ARG A 625 -17.34 -12.67 -14.80
CA ARG A 625 -16.41 -13.10 -15.85
C ARG A 625 -16.35 -12.16 -17.07
N ARG A 626 -17.37 -11.33 -17.28
CA ARG A 626 -17.42 -10.39 -18.43
C ARG A 626 -16.43 -9.24 -18.35
N ASN A 627 -15.95 -8.93 -17.13
CA ASN A 627 -15.09 -7.77 -16.86
C ASN A 627 -13.69 -8.15 -16.38
N ILE A 628 -13.31 -9.44 -16.46
CA ILE A 628 -12.00 -9.93 -16.03
C ILE A 628 -11.15 -10.32 -17.25
N GLU A 629 -9.85 -10.16 -17.12
CA GLU A 629 -8.86 -10.44 -18.17
C GLU A 629 -8.09 -11.76 -17.91
N CYS A 630 -8.34 -12.42 -16.77
CA CYS A 630 -7.67 -13.65 -16.34
C CYS A 630 -8.44 -14.92 -16.78
N ASN A 631 -7.86 -16.08 -16.50
CA ASN A 631 -8.55 -17.35 -16.69
C ASN A 631 -9.72 -17.50 -15.73
N VAL A 632 -10.76 -18.24 -16.16
CA VAL A 632 -11.94 -18.53 -15.35
C VAL A 632 -11.97 -20.02 -15.02
N ALA A 633 -12.21 -20.34 -13.75
CA ALA A 633 -12.58 -21.66 -13.29
C ALA A 633 -13.94 -21.58 -12.58
N LEU A 634 -14.75 -22.62 -12.68
CA LEU A 634 -16.11 -22.64 -12.15
C LEU A 634 -16.33 -23.80 -11.17
N PHE A 635 -17.13 -23.57 -10.14
CA PHE A 635 -17.63 -24.64 -9.29
C PHE A 635 -19.15 -24.64 -9.20
N SER A 636 -19.77 -25.82 -8.98
CA SER A 636 -21.22 -26.00 -8.91
C SER A 636 -21.58 -27.20 -8.06
N MET A 637 -22.75 -27.13 -7.38
CA MET A 637 -23.39 -28.27 -6.73
C MET A 637 -24.09 -29.22 -7.71
N ASP A 638 -24.26 -28.80 -8.96
CA ASP A 638 -24.87 -29.59 -10.03
C ASP A 638 -23.83 -29.88 -11.13
N GLU A 639 -23.45 -31.13 -11.28
CA GLU A 639 -22.55 -31.60 -12.34
C GLU A 639 -23.09 -31.31 -13.76
N ASN A 640 -24.40 -31.16 -13.89
CA ASN A 640 -25.10 -30.91 -15.17
C ASN A 640 -25.35 -29.42 -15.42
N ASN A 641 -24.90 -28.53 -14.55
CA ASN A 641 -25.04 -27.11 -14.76
C ASN A 641 -24.53 -26.71 -16.16
N PRO A 642 -25.36 -26.04 -17.01
CA PRO A 642 -24.98 -25.70 -18.38
C PRO A 642 -23.69 -24.87 -18.51
N ARG A 643 -23.40 -24.03 -17.49
CA ARG A 643 -22.18 -23.18 -17.42
C ARG A 643 -20.93 -24.03 -17.20
N ILE A 644 -21.05 -25.04 -16.34
CA ILE A 644 -20.00 -26.05 -16.12
C ILE A 644 -19.72 -26.82 -17.42
N LYS A 645 -20.76 -27.35 -18.05
CA LYS A 645 -20.62 -28.09 -19.31
C LYS A 645 -20.04 -27.21 -20.44
N ALA A 646 -20.44 -25.95 -20.52
CA ALA A 646 -19.88 -25.02 -21.51
C ALA A 646 -18.38 -24.80 -21.29
N LEU A 647 -17.93 -24.57 -20.04
CA LEU A 647 -16.52 -24.38 -19.73
C LEU A 647 -15.70 -25.67 -19.96
N GLN A 648 -16.24 -26.85 -19.60
CA GLN A 648 -15.59 -28.14 -19.87
C GLN A 648 -15.35 -28.37 -21.37
N ARG A 649 -16.31 -28.04 -22.25
CA ARG A 649 -16.12 -28.11 -23.71
C ARG A 649 -14.97 -27.23 -24.21
N LEU A 650 -14.65 -26.18 -23.51
CA LEU A 650 -13.49 -25.30 -23.80
C LEU A 650 -12.21 -25.76 -23.10
N ASN A 651 -12.17 -26.99 -22.58
CA ASN A 651 -11.06 -27.53 -21.79
C ASN A 651 -10.73 -26.74 -20.52
N GLY A 652 -11.72 -26.00 -19.98
CA GLY A 652 -11.58 -25.25 -18.74
C GLY A 652 -11.62 -26.13 -17.49
N ILE A 653 -11.16 -25.57 -16.37
CA ILE A 653 -11.08 -26.27 -15.09
C ILE A 653 -12.34 -26.01 -14.29
N THR A 654 -12.94 -27.08 -13.74
CA THR A 654 -14.15 -27.00 -12.92
C THR A 654 -14.08 -27.92 -11.70
N ALA A 655 -14.82 -27.60 -10.65
CA ALA A 655 -15.07 -28.51 -9.53
C ALA A 655 -16.57 -28.69 -9.34
N VAL A 656 -17.05 -29.94 -9.20
CA VAL A 656 -18.47 -30.24 -9.07
C VAL A 656 -18.72 -31.25 -7.95
N TYR A 657 -19.91 -31.18 -7.39
CA TYR A 657 -20.47 -32.25 -6.57
C TYR A 657 -21.16 -33.28 -7.50
N GLU A 658 -20.61 -34.49 -7.58
CA GLU A 658 -21.05 -35.55 -8.47
C GLU A 658 -21.12 -36.88 -7.72
N ASN A 659 -22.32 -37.49 -7.62
CA ASN A 659 -22.49 -38.80 -6.98
C ASN A 659 -21.82 -38.92 -5.61
N ASP A 660 -22.06 -37.96 -4.73
CA ASP A 660 -21.47 -37.80 -3.40
C ASP A 660 -19.96 -37.58 -3.37
N TYR A 661 -19.34 -37.28 -4.50
CA TYR A 661 -17.94 -36.93 -4.57
C TYR A 661 -17.71 -35.46 -4.86
N VAL A 662 -16.63 -34.93 -4.30
CA VAL A 662 -15.98 -33.73 -4.80
C VAL A 662 -15.15 -34.15 -6.02
N THR A 663 -15.48 -33.65 -7.20
CA THR A 663 -14.86 -34.04 -8.47
C THR A 663 -14.25 -32.81 -9.15
N ILE A 664 -12.96 -32.87 -9.53
CA ILE A 664 -12.30 -31.88 -10.39
C ILE A 664 -12.38 -32.38 -11.83
N CYS A 665 -12.72 -31.47 -12.77
CA CYS A 665 -12.80 -31.80 -14.19
C CYS A 665 -11.98 -30.79 -15.00
N ARG A 666 -11.37 -31.29 -16.09
CA ARG A 666 -10.75 -30.47 -17.14
C ARG A 666 -11.07 -31.09 -18.49
N GLY A 667 -11.89 -30.42 -19.28
CA GLY A 667 -12.45 -31.02 -20.47
C GLY A 667 -13.27 -32.26 -20.14
N GLU A 668 -12.94 -33.39 -20.78
CA GLU A 668 -13.55 -34.71 -20.52
C GLU A 668 -12.87 -35.44 -19.34
N TRP A 669 -11.70 -35.02 -18.93
CA TRP A 669 -10.99 -35.62 -17.80
C TRP A 669 -11.70 -35.32 -16.50
N LYS A 670 -11.94 -36.35 -15.69
CA LYS A 670 -12.58 -36.24 -14.37
C LYS A 670 -11.75 -36.94 -13.32
N MET A 671 -11.58 -36.26 -12.20
CA MET A 671 -10.95 -36.85 -11.04
C MET A 671 -11.84 -36.73 -9.81
N ARG A 672 -12.39 -37.86 -9.37
CA ARG A 672 -13.10 -37.97 -8.09
C ARG A 672 -12.09 -37.87 -6.95
N LEU A 673 -12.14 -36.76 -6.24
CA LEU A 673 -11.17 -36.49 -5.20
C LEU A 673 -11.50 -37.28 -3.93
N MET A 674 -12.69 -37.05 -3.36
CA MET A 674 -13.12 -37.66 -2.10
C MET A 674 -14.64 -37.64 -2.01
N LYS A 675 -15.22 -38.67 -1.33
CA LYS A 675 -16.63 -38.63 -0.95
C LYS A 675 -16.85 -37.57 0.12
N VAL A 676 -17.92 -36.80 -0.02
CA VAL A 676 -18.26 -35.74 0.93
C VAL A 676 -18.49 -36.26 2.36
N GLU A 677 -18.98 -37.52 2.53
CA GLU A 677 -19.16 -38.14 3.83
C GLU A 677 -17.85 -38.27 4.63
N ASN A 678 -16.69 -38.36 3.93
CA ASN A 678 -15.37 -38.50 4.53
C ASN A 678 -14.69 -37.13 4.79
N ILE A 679 -15.35 -36.04 4.44
CA ILE A 679 -14.85 -34.67 4.71
C ILE A 679 -15.54 -34.16 5.99
N PRO A 680 -14.81 -34.06 7.12
CA PRO A 680 -15.42 -33.71 8.42
C PRO A 680 -16.20 -32.38 8.37
N LEU A 681 -15.74 -31.43 7.60
CA LEU A 681 -16.37 -30.12 7.42
C LEU A 681 -17.80 -30.21 6.88
N THR A 682 -18.16 -31.29 6.15
CA THR A 682 -19.48 -31.46 5.54
C THR A 682 -20.49 -32.14 6.46
N TYR A 683 -20.04 -32.60 7.62
CA TYR A 683 -20.89 -33.36 8.58
C TYR A 683 -21.59 -34.56 7.93
N GLY A 684 -20.81 -35.42 7.24
CA GLY A 684 -21.34 -36.59 6.55
C GLY A 684 -22.11 -36.22 5.26
N GLY A 685 -21.83 -35.06 4.66
CA GLY A 685 -22.54 -34.57 3.46
C GLY A 685 -23.84 -33.83 3.74
N LYS A 686 -24.29 -33.74 5.01
CA LYS A 686 -25.53 -33.06 5.40
C LYS A 686 -25.42 -31.52 5.26
N ALA A 687 -24.25 -30.94 5.52
CA ALA A 687 -24.02 -29.51 5.41
C ALA A 687 -23.70 -29.13 3.94
N LYS A 688 -24.70 -29.08 3.06
CA LYS A 688 -24.56 -28.84 1.61
C LYS A 688 -23.84 -27.53 1.29
N PHE A 689 -24.04 -26.45 2.08
CA PHE A 689 -23.36 -25.18 1.89
C PHE A 689 -21.85 -25.26 2.21
N MET A 690 -21.44 -26.20 3.07
CA MET A 690 -20.02 -26.45 3.32
C MET A 690 -19.37 -27.18 2.12
N ILE A 691 -20.13 -28.02 1.40
CA ILE A 691 -19.63 -28.64 0.16
C ILE A 691 -19.29 -27.57 -0.88
N LYS A 692 -20.11 -26.50 -1.02
CA LYS A 692 -19.80 -25.35 -1.90
C LYS A 692 -18.47 -24.70 -1.54
N ASN A 693 -18.20 -24.51 -0.24
CA ASN A 693 -16.94 -23.95 0.24
C ASN A 693 -15.76 -24.88 -0.07
N VAL A 694 -15.94 -26.19 0.07
CA VAL A 694 -14.93 -27.21 -0.27
C VAL A 694 -14.62 -27.17 -1.76
N LEU A 695 -15.63 -27.11 -2.65
CA LEU A 695 -15.44 -27.06 -4.10
C LEU A 695 -14.56 -25.86 -4.51
N GLY A 696 -14.86 -24.67 -3.99
CA GLY A 696 -14.06 -23.45 -4.25
C GLY A 696 -12.64 -23.56 -3.72
N ALA A 697 -12.47 -24.11 -2.51
CA ALA A 697 -11.14 -24.23 -1.88
C ALA A 697 -10.26 -25.29 -2.58
N VAL A 698 -10.82 -26.43 -2.93
CA VAL A 698 -10.12 -27.50 -3.66
C VAL A 698 -9.67 -27.02 -5.03
N LEU A 699 -10.52 -26.26 -5.72
CA LEU A 699 -10.21 -25.71 -7.03
C LEU A 699 -9.05 -24.71 -6.94
N ALA A 700 -9.05 -23.84 -5.93
CA ALA A 700 -7.97 -22.91 -5.66
C ALA A 700 -6.63 -23.63 -5.39
N ALA A 701 -6.68 -24.66 -4.54
CA ALA A 701 -5.50 -25.45 -4.20
C ALA A 701 -4.94 -26.22 -5.42
N HIS A 702 -5.81 -26.82 -6.22
CA HIS A 702 -5.43 -27.55 -7.44
C HIS A 702 -4.77 -26.60 -8.48
N ILE A 703 -5.34 -25.43 -8.70
CA ILE A 703 -4.81 -24.41 -9.60
C ILE A 703 -3.43 -23.90 -9.12
N GLN A 704 -3.22 -23.78 -7.81
CA GLN A 704 -1.92 -23.45 -7.22
C GLN A 704 -0.88 -24.58 -7.32
N GLY A 705 -1.21 -25.69 -7.94
CA GLY A 705 -0.29 -26.81 -8.12
C GLY A 705 -0.05 -27.64 -6.85
N ILE A 706 -0.97 -27.57 -5.85
CA ILE A 706 -0.91 -28.45 -4.68
C ILE A 706 -1.31 -29.85 -5.11
N SER A 707 -0.56 -30.86 -4.66
CA SER A 707 -0.81 -32.25 -5.05
C SER A 707 -2.18 -32.73 -4.58
N ILE A 708 -2.73 -33.68 -5.31
CA ILE A 708 -4.03 -34.29 -4.97
C ILE A 708 -3.97 -34.99 -3.63
N GLU A 709 -2.86 -35.62 -3.33
CA GLU A 709 -2.60 -36.33 -2.07
C GLU A 709 -2.62 -35.35 -0.89
N ASP A 710 -1.95 -34.20 -1.03
CA ASP A 710 -1.94 -33.15 0.00
C ASP A 710 -3.34 -32.57 0.19
N ILE A 711 -4.10 -32.34 -0.90
CA ILE A 711 -5.46 -31.85 -0.83
C ILE A 711 -6.36 -32.84 -0.08
N LYS A 712 -6.28 -34.15 -0.40
CA LYS A 712 -7.05 -35.21 0.30
C LYS A 712 -6.72 -35.25 1.78
N ALA A 713 -5.44 -35.33 2.13
CA ALA A 713 -4.99 -35.35 3.51
C ALA A 713 -5.46 -34.11 4.30
N ALA A 714 -5.44 -32.95 3.67
CA ALA A 714 -5.93 -31.72 4.27
C ALA A 714 -7.46 -31.73 4.49
N LEU A 715 -8.24 -32.26 3.55
CA LEU A 715 -9.69 -32.39 3.69
C LEU A 715 -10.08 -33.33 4.83
N GLU A 716 -9.35 -34.43 5.03
CA GLU A 716 -9.59 -35.41 6.12
C GLU A 716 -9.23 -34.81 7.49
N THR A 717 -8.23 -33.97 7.56
CA THR A 717 -7.71 -33.39 8.81
C THR A 717 -8.32 -32.03 9.18
N PHE A 718 -9.12 -31.42 8.30
CA PHE A 718 -9.83 -30.17 8.58
C PHE A 718 -11.12 -30.44 9.37
N ILE A 719 -10.98 -30.57 10.67
CA ILE A 719 -12.10 -30.91 11.60
C ILE A 719 -12.69 -29.62 12.16
N PRO A 720 -13.99 -29.34 11.94
CA PRO A 720 -14.65 -28.18 12.54
C PRO A 720 -14.50 -28.15 14.07
N SER A 721 -14.00 -27.06 14.60
CA SER A 721 -13.78 -26.86 16.03
C SER A 721 -13.78 -25.39 16.40
N SER A 722 -13.81 -25.09 17.70
CA SER A 722 -13.65 -23.71 18.22
C SER A 722 -12.35 -23.04 17.79
N THR A 723 -11.34 -23.80 17.42
CA THR A 723 -10.02 -23.29 16.96
C THR A 723 -9.88 -23.26 15.43
N GLN A 724 -10.36 -24.31 14.73
CA GLN A 724 -10.23 -24.36 13.26
C GLN A 724 -11.29 -23.56 12.50
N THR A 725 -12.53 -23.56 13.00
CA THR A 725 -13.65 -22.85 12.38
C THR A 725 -14.49 -22.11 13.41
N PRO A 726 -13.93 -21.16 14.20
CA PRO A 726 -14.67 -20.53 15.27
C PRO A 726 -15.95 -19.88 14.76
N GLY A 727 -17.10 -20.25 15.37
CA GLY A 727 -18.41 -19.76 15.00
C GLY A 727 -18.93 -20.22 13.63
N ARG A 728 -18.43 -21.31 13.08
CA ARG A 728 -18.91 -21.88 11.81
C ARG A 728 -19.25 -23.36 12.01
N LEU A 729 -20.53 -23.62 12.29
CA LEU A 729 -21.06 -24.96 12.62
C LEU A 729 -20.24 -25.68 13.71
N ASN A 730 -19.93 -25.02 14.83
CA ASN A 730 -19.25 -25.70 15.92
C ASN A 730 -20.25 -26.61 16.65
N PHE A 731 -20.07 -27.91 16.54
CA PHE A 731 -20.94 -28.92 17.11
C PHE A 731 -20.38 -29.43 18.43
N PHE A 732 -21.13 -29.25 19.52
CA PHE A 732 -20.81 -29.73 20.87
C PHE A 732 -21.79 -30.83 21.27
N LYS A 733 -21.27 -32.02 21.48
CA LYS A 733 -22.05 -33.17 21.91
C LYS A 733 -22.05 -33.25 23.44
N PHE A 734 -23.22 -33.14 24.06
CA PHE A 734 -23.48 -33.41 25.46
C PHE A 734 -24.13 -34.78 25.65
N LYS A 735 -24.25 -35.23 26.90
CA LYS A 735 -24.83 -36.56 27.21
C LYS A 735 -26.30 -36.67 26.81
N ASP A 736 -27.07 -35.63 27.11
CA ASP A 736 -28.53 -35.66 26.93
C ASP A 736 -29.00 -34.72 25.79
N PHE A 737 -28.19 -33.82 25.31
CA PHE A 737 -28.52 -32.83 24.25
C PHE A 737 -27.30 -32.47 23.42
N ASN A 738 -27.49 -31.66 22.38
CA ASN A 738 -26.39 -31.14 21.55
C ASN A 738 -26.52 -29.62 21.40
N ILE A 739 -25.39 -28.96 21.19
CA ILE A 739 -25.33 -27.53 20.86
C ILE A 739 -24.62 -27.35 19.53
N ILE A 740 -25.21 -26.54 18.64
CA ILE A 740 -24.54 -26.02 17.44
C ILE A 740 -24.39 -24.52 17.60
N LEU A 741 -23.18 -24.03 17.45
CA LEU A 741 -22.90 -22.61 17.40
C LEU A 741 -22.51 -22.20 15.96
N ASP A 742 -23.23 -21.21 15.40
CA ASP A 742 -23.00 -20.69 14.08
C ASP A 742 -23.14 -19.15 14.03
N TYR A 743 -22.48 -18.54 13.06
CA TYR A 743 -22.50 -17.08 12.82
C TYR A 743 -23.62 -16.64 11.87
N ALA A 744 -24.62 -17.48 11.60
CA ALA A 744 -25.72 -17.14 10.69
C ALA A 744 -26.39 -15.83 11.13
N HIS A 745 -26.28 -14.77 10.29
CA HIS A 745 -26.66 -13.40 10.64
C HIS A 745 -27.38 -12.69 9.48
N ASN A 746 -27.75 -13.40 8.44
CA ASN A 746 -28.56 -12.91 7.32
C ASN A 746 -29.53 -14.00 6.84
N PRO A 747 -30.60 -13.65 6.10
CA PRO A 747 -31.60 -14.61 5.67
C PRO A 747 -31.03 -15.79 4.87
N ALA A 748 -30.06 -15.55 3.99
CA ALA A 748 -29.43 -16.61 3.20
C ALA A 748 -28.63 -17.60 4.06
N GLY A 749 -27.87 -17.08 5.05
CA GLY A 749 -27.16 -17.89 6.05
C GLY A 749 -28.12 -18.72 6.89
N MET A 750 -29.24 -18.13 7.32
CA MET A 750 -30.28 -18.84 8.07
C MET A 750 -30.93 -19.95 7.26
N ARG A 751 -31.23 -19.71 5.95
CA ARG A 751 -31.76 -20.78 5.05
C ARG A 751 -30.74 -21.90 4.86
N ALA A 752 -29.46 -21.57 4.72
CA ALA A 752 -28.42 -22.60 4.60
C ALA A 752 -28.29 -23.45 5.88
N LEU A 753 -28.33 -22.78 7.05
CA LEU A 753 -28.32 -23.42 8.36
C LEU A 753 -29.58 -24.30 8.53
N LYS A 754 -30.77 -23.79 8.15
CA LYS A 754 -32.02 -24.56 8.16
C LYS A 754 -31.91 -25.88 7.37
N GLY A 755 -31.39 -25.82 6.13
CA GLY A 755 -31.18 -27.01 5.33
C GLY A 755 -30.30 -28.06 6.00
N PHE A 756 -29.35 -27.66 6.83
CA PHE A 756 -28.56 -28.60 7.64
C PHE A 756 -29.30 -29.11 8.88
N VAL A 757 -29.96 -28.22 9.61
CA VAL A 757 -30.73 -28.57 10.83
C VAL A 757 -31.90 -29.50 10.52
N ASP A 758 -32.53 -29.38 9.36
CA ASP A 758 -33.60 -30.24 8.92
C ASP A 758 -33.12 -31.68 8.71
N GLU A 759 -31.86 -31.92 8.35
CA GLU A 759 -31.22 -33.24 8.19
C GLU A 759 -30.79 -33.87 9.53
N LEU A 760 -30.93 -33.13 10.65
CA LEU A 760 -30.57 -33.64 11.98
C LEU A 760 -31.80 -34.11 12.77
N ASP A 761 -31.67 -35.28 13.35
CA ASP A 761 -32.68 -35.80 14.27
C ASP A 761 -32.56 -35.13 15.64
N ALA A 762 -33.67 -34.61 16.16
CA ALA A 762 -33.75 -34.02 17.50
C ALA A 762 -35.19 -34.15 18.04
N THR A 763 -35.33 -34.35 19.36
CA THR A 763 -36.61 -34.37 20.02
C THR A 763 -37.27 -33.00 20.03
N VAL A 764 -36.49 -31.98 20.28
CA VAL A 764 -36.88 -30.56 20.25
C VAL A 764 -35.73 -29.75 19.69
N LYS A 765 -35.98 -28.84 18.72
CA LYS A 765 -35.03 -27.88 18.18
C LYS A 765 -35.26 -26.53 18.82
N VAL A 766 -34.28 -26.03 19.60
CA VAL A 766 -34.33 -24.73 20.26
C VAL A 766 -33.39 -23.77 19.57
N GLY A 767 -33.91 -22.66 19.07
CA GLY A 767 -33.09 -21.62 18.40
C GLY A 767 -32.87 -20.42 19.31
N ILE A 768 -31.62 -19.98 19.48
CA ILE A 768 -31.27 -18.72 20.14
C ILE A 768 -30.85 -17.75 19.03
N ILE A 769 -31.65 -16.70 18.80
CA ILE A 769 -31.48 -15.77 17.68
C ILE A 769 -31.45 -14.32 18.15
N ALA A 770 -30.86 -13.41 17.33
CA ALA A 770 -30.85 -11.97 17.55
C ALA A 770 -31.14 -11.19 16.28
N GLY A 771 -31.74 -10.01 16.43
CA GLY A 771 -31.85 -9.01 15.36
C GLY A 771 -30.54 -8.25 15.16
N ILE A 772 -30.33 -7.73 13.96
CA ILE A 772 -29.14 -6.95 13.64
C ILE A 772 -29.54 -5.53 13.25
N GLY A 773 -29.01 -4.54 14.00
CA GLY A 773 -29.45 -3.15 13.90
C GLY A 773 -29.20 -2.48 12.56
N ASP A 774 -28.13 -2.84 11.88
CA ASP A 774 -27.77 -2.31 10.54
C ASP A 774 -28.41 -3.09 9.38
N ARG A 775 -29.45 -3.89 9.65
CA ARG A 775 -30.24 -4.58 8.61
C ARG A 775 -31.56 -3.86 8.41
N ARG A 776 -32.14 -4.03 7.21
CA ARG A 776 -33.47 -3.53 6.89
C ARG A 776 -34.53 -4.25 7.71
N LEU A 777 -35.73 -3.67 7.80
CA LEU A 777 -36.88 -4.26 8.47
C LEU A 777 -37.23 -5.64 7.86
N GLU A 778 -37.23 -5.71 6.53
CA GLU A 778 -37.57 -6.91 5.77
C GLU A 778 -36.60 -8.04 6.08
N ASP A 779 -35.29 -7.74 6.17
CA ASP A 779 -34.24 -8.75 6.47
C ASP A 779 -34.42 -9.35 7.87
N ASN A 780 -34.74 -8.52 8.89
CA ASN A 780 -34.98 -8.99 10.25
C ASN A 780 -36.31 -9.77 10.36
N ASN A 781 -37.38 -9.35 9.68
CA ASN A 781 -38.64 -10.10 9.61
C ASN A 781 -38.45 -11.46 8.93
N GLU A 782 -37.71 -11.51 7.83
CA GLU A 782 -37.39 -12.76 7.12
C GLU A 782 -36.58 -13.73 8.00
N MET A 783 -35.60 -13.20 8.76
CA MET A 783 -34.86 -13.99 9.76
C MET A 783 -35.79 -14.64 10.77
N GLY A 784 -36.76 -13.88 11.30
CA GLY A 784 -37.78 -14.37 12.20
C GLY A 784 -38.68 -15.48 11.57
N SER A 785 -39.09 -15.27 10.32
CA SER A 785 -39.90 -16.25 9.58
C SER A 785 -39.15 -17.56 9.35
N ILE A 786 -37.87 -17.51 8.96
CA ILE A 786 -37.04 -18.70 8.77
C ILE A 786 -36.84 -19.44 10.11
N ALA A 787 -36.61 -18.70 11.20
CA ALA A 787 -36.47 -19.24 12.53
C ALA A 787 -37.74 -19.98 12.97
N ALA A 788 -38.92 -19.45 12.67
CA ALA A 788 -40.19 -20.08 12.97
C ALA A 788 -40.43 -21.42 12.20
N GLU A 789 -39.86 -21.54 11.01
CA GLU A 789 -39.86 -22.82 10.25
C GLU A 789 -38.83 -23.82 10.76
N MET A 790 -37.70 -23.36 11.29
CA MET A 790 -36.56 -24.22 11.64
C MET A 790 -36.63 -24.77 13.06
N PHE A 791 -37.21 -24.00 14.01
CA PHE A 791 -37.17 -24.29 15.43
C PHE A 791 -38.56 -24.61 16.00
N ASP A 792 -38.60 -25.50 16.97
CA ASP A 792 -39.81 -25.78 17.76
C ASP A 792 -40.00 -24.67 18.84
N GLU A 793 -38.91 -24.23 19.44
CA GLU A 793 -38.86 -23.16 20.42
C GLU A 793 -37.82 -22.10 20.04
N ILE A 794 -38.13 -20.83 20.27
CA ILE A 794 -37.25 -19.73 19.93
C ILE A 794 -36.99 -18.88 21.18
N ILE A 795 -35.70 -18.59 21.41
CA ILE A 795 -35.24 -17.63 22.41
C ILE A 795 -34.68 -16.44 21.67
N ILE A 796 -35.27 -15.26 21.88
CA ILE A 796 -34.79 -13.99 21.29
C ILE A 796 -33.90 -13.32 22.32
N ARG A 797 -32.65 -13.12 21.97
CA ARG A 797 -31.68 -12.31 22.70
C ARG A 797 -31.42 -10.99 22.00
N GLN A 798 -31.03 -9.93 22.70
CA GLN A 798 -30.74 -8.65 22.07
C GLN A 798 -29.90 -7.72 22.98
N ASP A 799 -28.78 -8.18 23.47
CA ASP A 799 -27.89 -7.42 24.35
C ASP A 799 -26.73 -6.71 23.66
N LYS A 800 -26.50 -7.01 22.36
CA LYS A 800 -25.33 -6.52 21.64
C LYS A 800 -25.67 -6.02 20.22
N ARG A 801 -24.77 -5.20 19.63
CA ARG A 801 -24.80 -4.73 18.23
C ARG A 801 -26.12 -4.07 17.76
N LEU A 802 -26.63 -3.17 18.59
CA LEU A 802 -27.89 -2.43 18.29
C LEU A 802 -27.76 -1.50 17.07
N ARG A 803 -26.57 -0.96 16.79
CA ARG A 803 -26.21 -0.21 15.57
C ARG A 803 -27.25 0.82 15.13
N GLY A 804 -27.70 1.66 16.08
CA GLY A 804 -28.63 2.75 15.84
C GLY A 804 -30.10 2.42 16.01
N LYS A 805 -30.47 1.13 16.28
CA LYS A 805 -31.83 0.74 16.70
C LYS A 805 -31.85 0.43 18.19
N THR A 806 -33.03 0.44 18.77
CA THR A 806 -33.24 0.02 20.16
C THR A 806 -33.44 -1.49 20.25
N GLU A 807 -33.12 -2.07 21.43
CA GLU A 807 -33.38 -3.48 21.73
C GLU A 807 -34.84 -3.87 21.43
N LYS A 808 -35.79 -3.03 21.87
CA LYS A 808 -37.24 -3.28 21.67
C LYS A 808 -37.64 -3.31 20.19
N GLU A 809 -37.07 -2.43 19.37
CA GLU A 809 -37.34 -2.42 17.91
C GLU A 809 -36.85 -3.71 17.26
N LEU A 810 -35.66 -4.18 17.60
CA LEU A 810 -35.07 -5.39 16.99
C LEU A 810 -35.83 -6.64 17.44
N ILE A 811 -36.16 -6.75 18.72
CA ILE A 811 -37.00 -7.88 19.24
C ILE A 811 -38.36 -7.87 18.55
N LYS A 812 -38.98 -6.69 18.37
CA LYS A 812 -40.26 -6.55 17.67
C LYS A 812 -40.16 -7.04 16.23
N MET A 813 -39.14 -6.59 15.46
CA MET A 813 -38.94 -7.00 14.07
C MET A 813 -38.85 -8.52 13.92
N LEU A 814 -38.01 -9.18 14.75
CA LEU A 814 -37.89 -10.64 14.74
C LEU A 814 -39.22 -11.33 15.10
N ASN A 815 -39.90 -10.85 16.17
CA ASN A 815 -41.12 -11.45 16.65
C ASN A 815 -42.29 -11.27 15.66
N ASP A 816 -42.35 -10.12 14.97
CA ASP A 816 -43.31 -9.88 13.90
C ASP A 816 -43.10 -10.92 12.78
N GLY A 817 -41.84 -11.13 12.32
CA GLY A 817 -41.49 -12.18 11.34
C GLY A 817 -41.87 -13.61 11.78
N ILE A 818 -41.59 -13.95 13.06
CA ILE A 818 -41.97 -15.23 13.63
C ILE A 818 -43.48 -15.40 13.58
N LYS A 819 -44.23 -14.42 14.06
CA LYS A 819 -45.72 -14.50 14.14
C LYS A 819 -46.38 -14.46 12.78
N MET A 820 -45.76 -13.78 11.78
CA MET A 820 -46.29 -13.83 10.41
C MET A 820 -46.26 -15.24 9.84
N LYS A 821 -45.26 -16.06 10.25
CA LYS A 821 -45.14 -17.46 9.78
C LYS A 821 -45.89 -18.47 10.65
N ASP A 822 -45.78 -18.35 11.95
CA ASP A 822 -46.45 -19.20 12.93
C ASP A 822 -46.92 -18.37 14.13
N PRO A 823 -48.19 -17.96 14.15
CA PRO A 823 -48.78 -17.17 15.25
C PRO A 823 -48.66 -17.81 16.65
N ASN A 824 -48.58 -19.13 16.69
CA ASN A 824 -48.57 -19.93 17.93
C ASN A 824 -47.18 -20.39 18.34
N LYS A 825 -46.11 -19.93 17.62
CA LYS A 825 -44.73 -20.33 17.93
C LYS A 825 -44.35 -19.99 19.35
N LYS A 826 -43.80 -20.95 20.07
CA LYS A 826 -43.26 -20.74 21.44
C LYS A 826 -42.02 -19.86 21.36
N THR A 827 -42.15 -18.65 21.91
CA THR A 827 -41.11 -17.66 21.89
C THR A 827 -40.83 -17.12 23.31
N THR A 828 -39.58 -17.10 23.72
CA THR A 828 -39.12 -16.55 25.00
C THR A 828 -38.15 -15.40 24.72
N ILE A 829 -38.29 -14.26 25.43
CA ILE A 829 -37.39 -13.12 25.27
C ILE A 829 -36.45 -13.08 26.48
N ILE A 830 -35.16 -13.28 26.22
CA ILE A 830 -34.08 -13.18 27.21
C ILE A 830 -32.98 -12.34 26.59
N PRO A 831 -32.92 -11.02 26.88
CA PRO A 831 -32.01 -10.12 26.16
C PRO A 831 -30.53 -10.49 26.28
N SER A 832 -30.06 -10.91 27.44
CA SER A 832 -28.68 -11.31 27.69
C SER A 832 -28.34 -12.62 26.98
N GLU A 833 -27.29 -12.64 26.13
CA GLU A 833 -26.82 -13.86 25.46
C GLU A 833 -26.42 -14.94 26.47
N HIS A 834 -25.69 -14.56 27.53
CA HIS A 834 -25.25 -15.47 28.58
C HIS A 834 -26.44 -16.13 29.27
N GLU A 835 -27.47 -15.35 29.64
CA GLU A 835 -28.68 -15.87 30.30
C GLU A 835 -29.52 -16.73 29.34
N ALA A 836 -29.63 -16.35 28.05
CA ALA A 836 -30.34 -17.08 27.03
C ALA A 836 -29.72 -18.48 26.83
N ILE A 837 -28.40 -18.56 26.70
CA ILE A 837 -27.68 -19.83 26.58
C ILE A 837 -27.85 -20.66 27.88
N THR A 838 -27.68 -20.05 29.04
CA THR A 838 -27.82 -20.71 30.34
C THR A 838 -29.26 -21.26 30.52
N TYR A 839 -30.26 -20.48 30.13
CA TYR A 839 -31.67 -20.92 30.15
C TYR A 839 -31.91 -22.10 29.23
N ALA A 840 -31.42 -22.05 28.00
CA ALA A 840 -31.60 -23.17 27.05
C ALA A 840 -30.93 -24.45 27.55
N VAL A 841 -29.71 -24.37 28.09
CA VAL A 841 -28.99 -25.53 28.64
C VAL A 841 -29.72 -26.13 29.83
N LYS A 842 -30.19 -25.33 30.77
CA LYS A 842 -30.92 -25.77 31.98
C LYS A 842 -32.27 -26.41 31.67
N ASN A 843 -32.93 -26.03 30.59
CA ASN A 843 -34.23 -26.55 30.15
C ASN A 843 -34.11 -27.58 29.02
N ALA A 844 -32.89 -27.97 28.66
CA ALA A 844 -32.66 -28.96 27.62
C ALA A 844 -33.24 -30.33 28.03
N VAL A 845 -34.08 -30.92 27.16
CA VAL A 845 -34.60 -32.25 27.36
C VAL A 845 -33.76 -33.28 26.58
N LYS A 846 -33.87 -34.56 26.94
CA LYS A 846 -33.10 -35.61 26.29
C LYS A 846 -33.37 -35.65 24.79
N GLY A 847 -32.32 -35.61 23.99
CA GLY A 847 -32.35 -35.59 22.54
C GLY A 847 -32.61 -34.22 21.92
N SER A 848 -32.62 -33.12 22.72
CA SER A 848 -32.78 -31.77 22.16
C SER A 848 -31.54 -31.28 21.45
N LEU A 849 -31.76 -30.36 20.50
CA LEU A 849 -30.74 -29.69 19.74
C LEU A 849 -30.89 -28.18 19.94
N ILE A 850 -29.89 -27.55 20.55
CA ILE A 850 -29.84 -26.10 20.76
C ILE A 850 -29.00 -25.50 19.66
N ILE A 851 -29.54 -24.55 18.90
CA ILE A 851 -28.82 -23.81 17.87
C ILE A 851 -28.62 -22.38 18.31
N LEU A 852 -27.36 -21.99 18.50
CA LEU A 852 -26.97 -20.66 18.88
C LEU A 852 -26.47 -19.88 17.68
N CYS A 853 -27.26 -18.91 17.21
CA CYS A 853 -26.85 -17.93 16.19
C CYS A 853 -26.23 -16.73 16.92
N SER A 854 -24.89 -16.74 17.06
CA SER A 854 -24.15 -15.66 17.74
C SER A 854 -23.32 -14.83 16.79
N ASP A 855 -23.28 -13.54 17.06
CA ASP A 855 -22.40 -12.57 16.38
C ASP A 855 -21.19 -12.14 17.25
N VAL A 856 -21.11 -12.66 18.50
CA VAL A 856 -19.97 -12.48 19.41
C VAL A 856 -19.39 -13.85 19.76
N ILE A 857 -18.70 -14.42 18.81
CA ILE A 857 -18.24 -15.81 18.82
C ILE A 857 -17.34 -16.16 20.02
N PRO A 858 -16.33 -15.38 20.43
CA PRO A 858 -15.46 -15.76 21.53
C PRO A 858 -16.19 -15.98 22.86
N ASP A 859 -17.13 -15.09 23.23
CA ASP A 859 -17.89 -15.18 24.48
C ASP A 859 -18.81 -16.40 24.48
N ALA A 860 -19.49 -16.64 23.35
CA ALA A 860 -20.40 -17.76 23.17
C ALA A 860 -19.65 -19.11 23.23
N LEU A 861 -18.50 -19.22 22.55
CA LEU A 861 -17.65 -20.42 22.58
C LEU A 861 -17.16 -20.69 24.00
N ALA A 862 -16.59 -19.70 24.67
CA ALA A 862 -16.09 -19.85 26.05
C ALA A 862 -17.18 -20.34 27.01
N LEU A 863 -18.42 -19.83 26.85
CA LEU A 863 -19.54 -20.25 27.68
C LEU A 863 -19.97 -21.71 27.42
N VAL A 864 -20.05 -22.11 26.14
CA VAL A 864 -20.41 -23.48 25.77
C VAL A 864 -19.33 -24.48 26.22
N GLU A 865 -18.04 -24.12 26.04
CA GLU A 865 -16.91 -24.92 26.52
C GLU A 865 -16.93 -25.09 28.05
N LYS A 866 -17.30 -24.04 28.79
CA LYS A 866 -17.48 -24.09 30.24
C LYS A 866 -18.59 -25.06 30.64
N PHE A 867 -19.74 -25.07 29.96
CA PHE A 867 -20.78 -26.05 30.20
C PHE A 867 -20.32 -27.48 29.90
N LYS A 868 -19.51 -27.65 28.85
CA LYS A 868 -18.94 -28.96 28.52
C LYS A 868 -17.95 -29.45 29.60
N GLU A 869 -17.19 -28.57 30.18
CA GLU A 869 -16.32 -28.86 31.32
C GLU A 869 -17.15 -29.24 32.59
N GLN A 870 -18.21 -28.46 32.89
CA GLN A 870 -19.10 -28.76 34.00
C GLN A 870 -19.80 -30.14 33.85
N GLU A 871 -20.25 -30.48 32.62
CA GLU A 871 -20.80 -31.82 32.35
C GLU A 871 -19.76 -32.90 32.63
N SER A 872 -18.52 -32.75 32.22
CA SER A 872 -17.44 -33.71 32.47
C SER A 872 -17.14 -33.91 33.97
N LYS A 873 -17.43 -32.89 34.78
CA LYS A 873 -17.31 -32.93 36.25
C LYS A 873 -18.58 -33.43 36.97
N GLY A 874 -19.69 -33.64 36.23
CA GLY A 874 -20.99 -34.02 36.78
C GLY A 874 -21.69 -32.87 37.50
N GLU A 875 -21.41 -31.63 37.16
CA GLU A 875 -21.92 -30.38 37.76
C GLU A 875 -23.05 -29.76 36.91
N LEU A 876 -23.36 -30.30 35.72
CA LEU A 876 -24.34 -29.76 34.78
C LEU A 876 -25.70 -30.45 34.97
#